data_aaaec67ffb65917f1d294077638b81b3
#
_entry.id   aaaec67ffb65917f1d294077638b81b3
#
_cell.length_a   1.000
_cell.length_b   1.000
_cell.length_c   1.000
_cell.angle_alpha   90.00
_cell.angle_beta   90.00
_cell.angle_gamma   90.00
#
_symmetry.space_group_name_H-M   'P 1'
#
loop_
_entity.id
_entity.type
_entity.pdbx_description
1 polymer ?
#
loop_
_entity_poly.entity_id
_entity_poly.type
_entity_poly.pdbx_seq_one_letter_code
_entity_poly.pdbx_strand_id
1 'polypeptide(L)'
;MKRASRAILAGGIVCLALAANIGVAAQPPSSASGRPEPVDRRGSPAPVRPAPVSSHATKPSPPLDLNAVVRRYCVTCHNETRKTGGLSLATFDVADAGRNADVTEKMIRKLQAGLMPPPAAARPDAAAHAALIAALETNVDAASLANPNPGIRTFQRLNRPEYARAIRDLLALDVNAGSWLPLDQKSANFDNIADAQALSPTLLEAYLNAAAAISSMAFGDRNAPAVDHAYTVPGYVSQHPWDHVDGAPHGTRGGIVVDHVFPADAEYVFEIALSSGSNSRFEDIDLSIDGERIALLEYESGPAGGADGRGARLIRTEPILVRAGQQRVAAAFVRRLDGPYEDLIRPHDWSFAGGGSGGPGITTLPHLKDLIIKGPYKTTGISETPSRQKIFTCRPTSPGEEQPCARQILARLAGEAYRRSLAPGEIDRLMPFYEKGAARGGPGGAGEPGGFEGGLRTALEAILASPYFIFRLEKEPDTARPGGIYRVADVDLASRLSFFLWGTLPDQELLALANAGKLSVPATIEKQSRRMLADPRADALGTRFAAQWLRLQDIDKVHPDPNFYPNYDDNLAGDMRRETELLFNSLVREDRSLLDLFRATFTYVNERLAQHYGFPGVSGADFRRVEYPDDTRRGILGHGSVLVQTSLANRTSPVLRGKWVMEVLMGTPPPPPPADVPALEQTADAKDGRMLTTRERMEMHRSNPTCNACHRFMDPIGLALDNFDVTGKWRTRENGVPLDTRGDFYDGTPVTTPAELTRALMKRPVQLVRTFTENLLAYALGRRAEYFDQPAIRAIAKAAEANDYRMSSFILGVIKSDAFQMKRAETTASQ
;
A
#
# COMPACT_ATOMS: atom_id res chain seq x y z
N MET A 1 -60.99 -21.93 7.06
CA MET A 1 -61.57 -23.13 7.61
C MET A 1 -60.51 -24.19 7.82
N LYS A 2 -60.39 -24.64 9.09
CA LYS A 2 -59.81 -25.89 9.61
C LYS A 2 -58.38 -26.28 9.17
N ARG A 3 -57.40 -26.15 10.07
CA ARG A 3 -56.96 -27.05 11.18
C ARG A 3 -56.51 -28.42 10.68
N ALA A 4 -55.30 -28.87 10.92
CA ALA A 4 -54.72 -29.44 12.14
C ALA A 4 -53.19 -29.66 11.90
N SER A 5 -52.28 -29.32 12.75
CA SER A 5 -51.87 -29.75 14.11
C SER A 5 -51.30 -31.16 14.25
N ARG A 6 -50.10 -31.19 14.88
CA ARG A 6 -49.44 -32.25 15.72
C ARG A 6 -48.54 -33.24 14.97
N ALA A 7 -47.47 -33.73 15.54
CA ALA A 7 -46.81 -33.64 16.87
C ALA A 7 -45.39 -34.20 16.79
N ILE A 8 -44.49 -33.62 17.51
CA ILE A 8 -43.52 -34.14 18.50
C ILE A 8 -43.28 -35.66 18.49
N LEU A 9 -42.00 -36.04 18.40
CA LEU A 9 -41.42 -37.05 19.29
C LEU A 9 -39.90 -36.86 19.44
N ALA A 10 -39.51 -36.58 20.64
CA ALA A 10 -38.15 -36.65 21.15
C ALA A 10 -37.74 -38.10 21.37
N GLY A 11 -36.50 -38.44 21.08
CA GLY A 11 -35.91 -39.72 21.41
C GLY A 11 -34.43 -39.55 21.66
N GLY A 12 -34.09 -39.27 22.90
CA GLY A 12 -32.71 -39.36 23.35
C GLY A 12 -32.28 -40.80 23.56
N ILE A 13 -31.10 -41.14 23.13
CA ILE A 13 -30.40 -42.35 23.59
C ILE A 13 -28.99 -41.96 23.99
N VAL A 14 -28.75 -42.10 25.25
CA VAL A 14 -27.44 -42.18 25.91
C VAL A 14 -26.87 -43.56 25.61
N CYS A 15 -25.64 -43.69 25.16
CA CYS A 15 -24.83 -44.91 25.26
C CYS A 15 -23.38 -44.62 25.58
N LEU A 16 -23.11 -45.00 26.73
CA LEU A 16 -21.92 -45.43 27.44
C LEU A 16 -20.64 -45.69 26.62
N ALA A 17 -19.58 -45.22 27.20
CA ALA A 17 -18.20 -45.55 26.96
C ALA A 17 -17.90 -47.01 27.27
N LEU A 18 -17.13 -47.66 26.40
CA LEU A 18 -16.32 -48.82 26.74
C LEU A 18 -14.91 -48.58 26.21
N ALA A 19 -14.00 -48.42 27.15
CA ALA A 19 -12.59 -48.47 26.91
C ALA A 19 -12.14 -49.91 26.71
N ALA A 20 -11.44 -50.20 25.62
CA ALA A 20 -10.66 -51.42 25.47
C ALA A 20 -9.17 -51.04 25.29
N ASN A 21 -8.42 -51.22 26.36
CA ASN A 21 -6.98 -51.23 26.32
C ASN A 21 -6.49 -52.43 25.53
N ILE A 22 -5.72 -52.20 24.46
CA ILE A 22 -4.77 -53.21 23.96
C ILE A 22 -3.36 -52.59 24.08
N GLY A 23 -2.70 -53.06 25.13
CA GLY A 23 -1.28 -52.80 25.33
C GLY A 23 -0.46 -53.60 24.34
N VAL A 24 0.40 -52.92 23.59
CA VAL A 24 1.51 -53.57 22.90
C VAL A 24 2.76 -53.21 23.69
N ALA A 25 3.33 -54.19 24.33
CA ALA A 25 4.59 -54.12 25.05
C ALA A 25 5.73 -53.98 24.05
N ALA A 26 6.50 -52.91 24.13
CA ALA A 26 7.80 -52.78 23.50
C ALA A 26 8.83 -53.41 24.42
N GLN A 27 9.52 -54.46 23.95
CA GLN A 27 10.71 -55.00 24.57
C GLN A 27 11.92 -54.12 24.37
N PRO A 28 12.77 -53.94 25.38
CA PRO A 28 14.04 -53.25 25.22
C PRO A 28 15.11 -54.19 24.60
N PRO A 29 16.06 -53.68 23.83
CA PRO A 29 17.14 -54.50 23.30
C PRO A 29 18.13 -54.94 24.39
N SER A 30 18.57 -56.19 24.31
CA SER A 30 19.48 -56.89 25.20
C SER A 30 20.84 -56.21 25.26
N SER A 31 21.34 -56.04 26.50
CA SER A 31 22.72 -55.71 26.83
C SER A 31 23.63 -56.89 26.61
N ALA A 32 24.57 -56.75 25.73
CA ALA A 32 25.74 -57.65 25.64
C ALA A 32 26.78 -57.13 26.65
N SER A 33 26.99 -57.96 27.71
CA SER A 33 28.04 -57.79 28.66
C SER A 33 29.37 -58.38 28.14
N GLY A 34 30.33 -57.53 27.90
CA GLY A 34 31.72 -57.90 27.75
C GLY A 34 32.54 -57.31 28.90
N ARG A 35 32.95 -58.14 29.83
CA ARG A 35 33.93 -57.76 30.86
C ARG A 35 35.32 -57.66 30.20
N PRO A 36 36.12 -56.68 30.49
CA PRO A 36 37.56 -56.73 30.36
C PRO A 36 38.22 -57.16 31.70
N GLU A 37 39.19 -58.00 31.59
CA GLU A 37 40.07 -58.41 32.67
C GLU A 37 40.92 -57.23 33.19
N PRO A 38 41.47 -57.39 34.45
CA PRO A 38 42.19 -56.34 35.16
C PRO A 38 43.65 -56.24 34.69
N VAL A 39 44.04 -55.06 34.23
CA VAL A 39 45.44 -54.68 34.00
C VAL A 39 46.00 -54.00 35.25
N ASP A 40 47.15 -54.50 35.61
CA ASP A 40 48.02 -54.28 36.76
C ASP A 40 48.28 -52.75 37.06
N ARG A 41 48.18 -52.47 38.36
CA ARG A 41 48.60 -51.19 38.96
C ARG A 41 50.12 -51.16 39.07
N ARG A 42 50.76 -50.22 38.38
CA ARG A 42 52.05 -49.65 38.83
C ARG A 42 52.20 -48.21 38.34
N GLY A 43 52.47 -47.33 39.31
CA GLY A 43 53.18 -46.06 39.13
C GLY A 43 52.31 -44.80 38.96
N SER A 44 52.00 -44.22 40.13
CA SER A 44 51.63 -42.82 40.17
C SER A 44 52.84 -41.94 39.85
N PRO A 45 52.75 -41.01 38.85
CA PRO A 45 53.74 -39.93 38.76
C PRO A 45 53.37 -38.81 39.73
N ALA A 46 54.35 -38.19 40.32
CA ALA A 46 54.29 -37.11 41.29
C ALA A 46 53.59 -35.85 40.67
N PRO A 47 53.00 -34.95 41.46
CA PRO A 47 52.35 -33.76 40.96
C PRO A 47 53.36 -32.81 40.35
N VAL A 48 53.22 -32.59 39.03
CA VAL A 48 53.94 -31.53 38.32
C VAL A 48 53.42 -30.19 38.78
N ARG A 49 54.26 -29.40 39.44
CA ARG A 49 54.01 -27.99 39.72
C ARG A 49 53.75 -27.26 38.40
N PRO A 50 52.66 -26.50 38.26
CA PRO A 50 52.50 -25.64 37.11
C PRO A 50 53.62 -24.60 37.08
N ALA A 51 54.29 -24.50 35.93
CA ALA A 51 55.20 -23.40 35.65
C ALA A 51 54.45 -22.05 35.75
N PRO A 52 55.11 -21.01 36.23
CA PRO A 52 54.49 -19.68 36.25
C PRO A 52 54.13 -19.27 34.83
N VAL A 53 52.82 -19.09 34.56
CA VAL A 53 52.36 -18.47 33.33
C VAL A 53 52.91 -17.06 33.34
N SER A 54 53.89 -16.81 32.53
CA SER A 54 54.39 -15.47 32.23
C SER A 54 53.26 -14.70 31.66
N SER A 55 52.63 -13.78 32.44
CA SER A 55 51.69 -12.80 31.97
C SER A 55 52.46 -11.82 31.06
N HIS A 56 52.58 -12.19 29.77
CA HIS A 56 52.84 -11.17 28.78
C HIS A 56 51.62 -10.26 28.81
N ALA A 57 51.69 -9.14 29.56
CA ALA A 57 50.84 -8.01 29.35
C ALA A 57 50.95 -7.64 27.84
N THR A 58 49.94 -8.04 27.09
CA THR A 58 49.74 -7.55 25.73
C THR A 58 49.73 -6.06 25.80
N LYS A 59 50.77 -5.39 25.31
CA LYS A 59 50.74 -3.95 25.08
C LYS A 59 49.46 -3.66 24.34
N PRO A 60 48.66 -2.68 24.80
CA PRO A 60 47.48 -2.26 24.05
C PRO A 60 47.93 -1.94 22.64
N SER A 61 47.35 -2.58 21.66
CA SER A 61 47.61 -2.25 20.26
C SER A 61 47.32 -0.75 20.08
N PRO A 62 48.18 -0.01 19.37
CA PRO A 62 47.93 1.40 19.15
C PRO A 62 46.54 1.60 18.55
N PRO A 63 45.81 2.63 18.91
CA PRO A 63 44.48 2.89 18.36
C PRO A 63 44.56 2.91 16.84
N LEU A 64 43.59 2.24 16.17
CA LEU A 64 43.54 2.09 14.73
C LEU A 64 43.42 3.48 14.09
N ASP A 65 44.39 3.88 13.25
CA ASP A 65 44.30 5.13 12.47
C ASP A 65 43.26 4.98 11.35
N LEU A 66 42.03 5.42 11.63
CA LEU A 66 40.91 5.35 10.69
C LEU A 66 41.09 6.26 9.48
N ASN A 67 41.83 7.36 9.62
CA ASN A 67 42.21 8.20 8.47
C ASN A 67 43.17 7.46 7.53
N ALA A 68 44.06 6.62 8.06
CA ALA A 68 44.90 5.76 7.23
C ALA A 68 44.04 4.71 6.48
N VAL A 69 42.99 4.18 7.09
CA VAL A 69 42.04 3.29 6.42
C VAL A 69 41.37 4.00 5.26
N VAL A 70 40.85 5.22 5.43
CA VAL A 70 40.24 6.02 4.36
C VAL A 70 41.27 6.30 3.25
N ARG A 71 42.46 6.77 3.61
CA ARG A 71 43.55 7.04 2.62
C ARG A 71 43.88 5.79 1.80
N ARG A 72 44.04 4.64 2.44
CA ARG A 72 44.45 3.39 1.79
C ARG A 72 43.39 2.79 0.89
N TYR A 73 42.12 2.78 1.30
CA TYR A 73 41.07 1.98 0.65
C TYR A 73 40.05 2.83 -0.12
N CYS A 74 39.92 4.12 0.16
CA CYS A 74 38.91 4.98 -0.47
C CYS A 74 39.53 6.04 -1.42
N VAL A 75 40.58 6.74 -0.97
CA VAL A 75 41.22 7.83 -1.74
C VAL A 75 41.86 7.35 -3.05
N THR A 76 42.20 6.07 -3.19
CA THR A 76 42.68 5.50 -4.45
C THR A 76 41.75 5.72 -5.63
N CYS A 77 40.44 5.77 -5.38
CA CYS A 77 39.38 6.00 -6.38
C CYS A 77 38.69 7.36 -6.19
N HIS A 78 38.52 7.81 -4.94
CA HIS A 78 37.88 9.06 -4.57
C HIS A 78 38.92 10.15 -4.26
N ASN A 79 39.72 10.54 -5.25
CA ASN A 79 40.73 11.60 -5.17
C ASN A 79 40.41 12.73 -6.16
N GLU A 80 41.19 13.83 -6.12
CA GLU A 80 40.95 15.01 -6.95
C GLU A 80 41.09 14.75 -8.45
N THR A 81 41.88 13.75 -8.84
CA THR A 81 42.10 13.43 -10.26
C THR A 81 41.01 12.55 -10.84
N ARG A 82 40.61 11.48 -10.12
CA ARG A 82 39.60 10.50 -10.60
C ARG A 82 38.17 10.89 -10.28
N LYS A 83 37.91 11.45 -9.13
CA LYS A 83 36.59 11.86 -8.62
C LYS A 83 35.52 10.83 -8.91
N THR A 84 35.78 9.54 -8.69
CA THR A 84 34.84 8.45 -8.98
C THR A 84 33.51 8.72 -8.26
N GLY A 85 32.41 8.71 -9.02
CA GLY A 85 31.09 9.08 -8.48
C GLY A 85 30.98 10.57 -8.09
N GLY A 86 31.78 11.45 -8.65
CA GLY A 86 31.79 12.89 -8.35
C GLY A 86 32.36 13.24 -6.97
N LEU A 87 33.00 12.28 -6.27
CA LEU A 87 33.42 12.43 -4.87
C LEU A 87 34.95 12.44 -4.75
N SER A 88 35.49 13.39 -3.96
CA SER A 88 36.88 13.37 -3.46
C SER A 88 36.90 13.24 -1.94
N LEU A 89 37.72 12.33 -1.43
CA LEU A 89 37.97 12.09 -0.01
C LEU A 89 39.44 12.42 0.37
N ALA A 90 40.17 13.12 -0.49
CA ALA A 90 41.58 13.42 -0.29
C ALA A 90 41.85 14.24 1.01
N THR A 91 40.91 15.09 1.38
CA THR A 91 41.00 15.94 2.59
C THR A 91 39.99 15.52 3.67
N PHE A 92 39.34 14.35 3.50
CA PHE A 92 38.36 13.89 4.46
C PHE A 92 39.03 13.44 5.77
N ASP A 93 38.51 13.95 6.89
CA ASP A 93 38.92 13.56 8.23
C ASP A 93 37.77 12.89 8.97
N VAL A 94 38.00 11.68 9.47
CA VAL A 94 37.02 10.90 10.21
C VAL A 94 36.58 11.64 11.49
N ALA A 95 37.44 12.38 12.14
CA ALA A 95 37.13 13.16 13.34
C ALA A 95 36.16 14.32 13.02
N ASP A 96 36.30 14.92 11.83
CA ASP A 96 35.47 16.03 11.35
C ASP A 96 34.32 15.57 10.43
N ALA A 97 33.93 14.29 10.50
CA ALA A 97 32.91 13.72 9.65
C ALA A 97 31.57 14.49 9.67
N GLY A 98 31.26 15.13 10.80
CA GLY A 98 30.06 15.96 10.96
C GLY A 98 30.03 17.23 10.10
N ARG A 99 31.19 17.74 9.64
CA ARG A 99 31.26 18.94 8.74
C ARG A 99 30.71 18.63 7.34
N ASN A 100 30.87 17.37 6.90
CA ASN A 100 30.39 16.88 5.62
C ASN A 100 29.35 15.76 5.84
N ALA A 101 28.38 16.01 6.70
CA ALA A 101 27.44 14.99 7.18
C ALA A 101 26.67 14.31 6.03
N ASP A 102 26.30 15.02 4.96
CA ASP A 102 25.61 14.44 3.79
C ASP A 102 26.49 13.42 3.04
N VAL A 103 27.78 13.71 2.88
CA VAL A 103 28.76 12.80 2.28
C VAL A 103 29.02 11.63 3.21
N THR A 104 29.19 11.90 4.50
CA THR A 104 29.47 10.89 5.52
C THR A 104 28.32 9.89 5.62
N GLU A 105 27.06 10.34 5.60
CA GLU A 105 25.90 9.45 5.62
C GLU A 105 25.82 8.54 4.37
N LYS A 106 26.17 9.07 3.20
CA LYS A 106 26.29 8.28 1.98
C LYS A 106 27.42 7.24 2.08
N MET A 107 28.55 7.60 2.71
CA MET A 107 29.65 6.67 2.99
C MET A 107 29.20 5.55 3.94
N ILE A 108 28.59 5.89 5.08
CA ILE A 108 28.05 4.93 6.06
C ILE A 108 27.12 3.93 5.36
N ARG A 109 26.17 4.41 4.59
CA ARG A 109 25.20 3.57 3.85
C ARG A 109 25.89 2.58 2.90
N LYS A 110 26.87 3.06 2.11
CA LYS A 110 27.61 2.21 1.16
C LYS A 110 28.54 1.20 1.85
N LEU A 111 29.15 1.59 2.97
CA LEU A 111 29.97 0.71 3.79
C LEU A 111 29.12 -0.40 4.45
N GLN A 112 28.03 -0.04 5.09
CA GLN A 112 27.10 -1.00 5.70
C GLN A 112 26.53 -2.00 4.69
N ALA A 113 26.23 -1.52 3.47
CA ALA A 113 25.77 -2.36 2.38
C ALA A 113 26.87 -3.27 1.78
N GLY A 114 28.12 -3.15 2.22
CA GLY A 114 29.24 -3.88 1.64
C GLY A 114 29.53 -3.52 0.18
N LEU A 115 29.03 -2.39 -0.31
CA LEU A 115 29.22 -1.93 -1.69
C LEU A 115 30.53 -1.18 -1.89
N MET A 116 31.13 -0.70 -0.79
CA MET A 116 32.42 0.02 -0.81
C MET A 116 33.38 -0.56 0.26
N PRO A 117 34.66 -0.68 -0.08
CA PRO A 117 35.22 -0.69 -1.43
C PRO A 117 34.58 -1.76 -2.33
N PRO A 118 34.58 -1.60 -3.67
CA PRO A 118 34.00 -2.59 -4.57
C PRO A 118 34.68 -3.96 -4.38
N PRO A 119 33.98 -5.08 -4.62
CA PRO A 119 34.52 -6.42 -4.36
C PRO A 119 35.85 -6.78 -5.08
N ALA A 120 36.14 -6.10 -6.20
CA ALA A 120 37.40 -6.28 -6.92
C ALA A 120 38.57 -5.43 -6.36
N ALA A 121 38.26 -4.49 -5.44
CA ALA A 121 39.28 -3.65 -4.81
C ALA A 121 39.75 -4.24 -3.47
N ALA A 122 40.92 -3.83 -3.04
CA ALA A 122 41.43 -4.16 -1.70
C ALA A 122 40.45 -3.62 -0.64
N ARG A 123 40.17 -4.41 0.36
CA ARG A 123 39.22 -4.06 1.44
C ARG A 123 39.95 -4.06 2.79
N PRO A 124 39.52 -3.20 3.72
CA PRO A 124 39.95 -3.34 5.11
C PRO A 124 39.47 -4.67 5.69
N ASP A 125 40.15 -5.15 6.73
CA ASP A 125 39.65 -6.29 7.50
C ASP A 125 38.32 -5.95 8.19
N ALA A 126 37.61 -6.96 8.66
CA ALA A 126 36.28 -6.79 9.25
C ALA A 126 36.27 -5.88 10.48
N ALA A 127 37.35 -5.89 11.29
CA ALA A 127 37.45 -5.06 12.48
C ALA A 127 37.66 -3.59 12.12
N ALA A 128 38.57 -3.30 11.18
CA ALA A 128 38.80 -1.95 10.69
C ALA A 128 37.59 -1.37 9.95
N HIS A 129 36.87 -2.21 9.19
CA HIS A 129 35.64 -1.83 8.53
C HIS A 129 34.52 -1.45 9.52
N ALA A 130 34.31 -2.28 10.54
CA ALA A 130 33.32 -2.01 11.59
C ALA A 130 33.70 -0.77 12.42
N ALA A 131 34.98 -0.62 12.78
CA ALA A 131 35.48 0.54 13.54
C ALA A 131 35.31 1.84 12.74
N LEU A 132 35.55 1.83 11.43
CA LEU A 132 35.32 3.01 10.57
C LEU A 132 33.84 3.41 10.57
N ILE A 133 32.92 2.47 10.35
CA ILE A 133 31.48 2.75 10.37
C ILE A 133 31.05 3.33 11.72
N ALA A 134 31.47 2.70 12.82
CA ALA A 134 31.12 3.15 14.17
C ALA A 134 31.64 4.58 14.48
N ALA A 135 32.86 4.88 14.05
CA ALA A 135 33.43 6.22 14.24
C ALA A 135 32.71 7.29 13.41
N LEU A 136 32.40 7.00 12.14
CA LEU A 136 31.65 7.89 11.27
C LEU A 136 30.24 8.17 11.87
N GLU A 137 29.52 7.14 12.30
CA GLU A 137 28.19 7.29 12.94
C GLU A 137 28.29 8.12 14.23
N THR A 138 29.25 7.80 15.11
CA THR A 138 29.44 8.52 16.38
C THR A 138 29.71 10.01 16.14
N ASN A 139 30.58 10.34 15.18
CA ASN A 139 30.95 11.72 14.92
C ASN A 139 29.81 12.53 14.26
N VAL A 140 29.05 11.93 13.35
CA VAL A 140 27.88 12.59 12.74
C VAL A 140 26.75 12.75 13.77
N ASP A 141 26.50 11.75 14.60
CA ASP A 141 25.48 11.81 15.66
C ASP A 141 25.85 12.88 16.72
N ALA A 142 27.09 12.95 17.12
CA ALA A 142 27.56 13.98 18.03
C ALA A 142 27.41 15.41 17.44
N ALA A 143 27.74 15.59 16.18
CA ALA A 143 27.54 16.87 15.50
C ALA A 143 26.06 17.26 15.39
N SER A 144 25.18 16.29 15.14
CA SER A 144 23.72 16.49 15.09
C SER A 144 23.16 16.85 16.47
N LEU A 145 23.62 16.21 17.54
CA LEU A 145 23.21 16.54 18.89
C LEU A 145 23.66 17.95 19.32
N ALA A 146 24.84 18.38 18.88
CA ALA A 146 25.34 19.72 19.14
C ALA A 146 24.58 20.82 18.35
N ASN A 147 24.01 20.49 17.23
CA ASN A 147 23.22 21.40 16.39
C ASN A 147 21.97 20.69 15.84
N PRO A 148 20.94 20.50 16.68
CA PRO A 148 19.73 19.80 16.30
C PRO A 148 19.04 20.44 15.09
N ASN A 149 18.53 19.61 14.18
CA ASN A 149 17.79 20.08 13.02
C ASN A 149 16.54 19.19 12.78
N PRO A 150 15.35 19.56 13.27
CA PRO A 150 14.11 18.85 12.97
C PRO A 150 13.63 19.04 11.52
N GLY A 151 14.31 19.89 10.76
CA GLY A 151 13.95 20.25 9.41
C GLY A 151 12.89 21.35 9.34
N ILE A 152 12.71 21.84 8.12
CA ILE A 152 11.63 22.74 7.73
C ILE A 152 10.58 21.88 7.04
N ARG A 153 9.33 22.12 7.33
CA ARG A 153 8.20 21.46 6.66
C ARG A 153 7.36 22.53 6.00
N THR A 154 7.30 22.51 4.70
CA THR A 154 6.35 23.30 3.94
C THR A 154 4.92 22.81 4.21
N PHE A 155 3.92 23.67 3.95
CA PHE A 155 2.53 23.24 4.04
C PHE A 155 2.24 22.12 3.02
N GLN A 156 1.41 21.17 3.42
CA GLN A 156 1.01 20.03 2.59
C GLN A 156 -0.43 20.23 2.14
N ARG A 157 -0.68 19.92 0.88
CA ARG A 157 -2.03 19.78 0.32
C ARG A 157 -2.56 18.38 0.61
N LEU A 158 -3.87 18.25 0.80
CA LEU A 158 -4.49 16.92 0.79
C LEU A 158 -4.34 16.32 -0.61
N ASN A 159 -3.77 15.12 -0.70
CA ASN A 159 -3.76 14.36 -1.93
C ASN A 159 -5.14 13.70 -2.17
N ARG A 160 -5.38 13.13 -3.36
CA ARG A 160 -6.67 12.53 -3.71
C ARG A 160 -7.22 11.57 -2.64
N PRO A 161 -6.47 10.57 -2.15
CA PRO A 161 -7.00 9.66 -1.13
C PRO A 161 -7.22 10.31 0.23
N GLU A 162 -6.37 11.26 0.63
CA GLU A 162 -6.58 12.02 1.88
C GLU A 162 -7.83 12.90 1.77
N TYR A 163 -8.05 13.54 0.62
CA TYR A 163 -9.23 14.34 0.34
C TYR A 163 -10.50 13.47 0.38
N ALA A 164 -10.53 12.34 -0.32
CA ALA A 164 -11.70 11.44 -0.32
C ALA A 164 -12.02 10.93 1.09
N ARG A 165 -11.01 10.49 1.86
CA ARG A 165 -11.22 10.05 3.24
C ARG A 165 -11.70 11.19 4.16
N ALA A 166 -11.15 12.40 3.99
CA ALA A 166 -11.61 13.56 4.75
C ALA A 166 -13.08 13.89 4.46
N ILE A 167 -13.53 13.78 3.21
CA ILE A 167 -14.94 13.95 2.83
C ILE A 167 -15.81 12.86 3.46
N ARG A 168 -15.39 11.60 3.38
CA ARG A 168 -16.11 10.49 4.01
C ARG A 168 -16.27 10.71 5.51
N ASP A 169 -15.20 11.10 6.21
CA ASP A 169 -15.23 11.30 7.64
C ASP A 169 -16.03 12.55 8.03
N LEU A 170 -16.00 13.61 7.22
CA LEU A 170 -16.76 14.83 7.47
C LEU A 170 -18.25 14.69 7.15
N LEU A 171 -18.60 14.00 6.05
CA LEU A 171 -19.92 14.01 5.45
C LEU A 171 -20.58 12.63 5.34
N ALA A 172 -19.92 11.54 5.74
CA ALA A 172 -20.38 10.16 5.49
C ALA A 172 -20.72 9.92 4.00
N LEU A 173 -19.86 10.44 3.09
CA LEU A 173 -20.01 10.35 1.65
C LEU A 173 -18.72 9.83 1.02
N ASP A 174 -18.78 8.69 0.37
CA ASP A 174 -17.65 8.16 -0.37
C ASP A 174 -17.58 8.80 -1.76
N VAL A 175 -16.43 9.39 -2.09
CA VAL A 175 -16.23 10.09 -3.35
C VAL A 175 -14.98 9.59 -4.07
N ASN A 176 -15.06 9.47 -5.38
CA ASN A 176 -13.88 9.33 -6.21
C ASN A 176 -13.28 10.72 -6.49
N ALA A 177 -12.30 11.10 -5.68
CA ALA A 177 -11.63 12.40 -5.88
C ALA A 177 -10.98 12.53 -7.27
N GLY A 178 -10.69 11.41 -7.93
CA GLY A 178 -10.17 11.40 -9.30
C GLY A 178 -11.12 11.96 -10.36
N SER A 179 -12.41 12.05 -10.06
CA SER A 179 -13.40 12.68 -10.95
C SER A 179 -13.16 14.19 -11.14
N TRP A 180 -12.49 14.83 -10.21
CA TRP A 180 -12.21 16.28 -10.26
C TRP A 180 -10.72 16.59 -10.20
N LEU A 181 -10.00 15.95 -9.26
CA LEU A 181 -8.61 16.28 -8.98
C LEU A 181 -7.66 15.55 -9.94
N PRO A 182 -6.62 16.22 -10.48
CA PRO A 182 -5.59 15.54 -11.27
C PRO A 182 -4.78 14.56 -10.41
N LEU A 183 -4.02 13.65 -11.06
CA LEU A 183 -3.12 12.73 -10.37
C LEU A 183 -2.09 13.47 -9.53
N ASP A 184 -1.87 13.00 -8.30
CA ASP A 184 -0.83 13.52 -7.44
C ASP A 184 0.55 13.11 -7.94
N GLN A 185 1.47 14.07 -7.97
CA GLN A 185 2.87 13.80 -8.25
C GLN A 185 3.51 13.14 -7.03
N LYS A 186 4.43 12.21 -7.29
CA LYS A 186 5.17 11.50 -6.23
C LYS A 186 6.59 12.03 -6.10
N SER A 187 7.04 12.13 -4.86
CA SER A 187 8.42 12.40 -4.51
C SER A 187 8.90 11.31 -3.55
N ALA A 188 10.09 10.77 -3.77
CA ALA A 188 10.61 9.62 -3.01
C ALA A 188 9.59 8.45 -2.87
N ASN A 189 8.82 8.17 -3.93
CA ASN A 189 7.70 7.23 -4.06
C ASN A 189 6.40 7.61 -3.35
N PHE A 190 6.35 8.68 -2.56
CA PHE A 190 5.16 9.10 -1.82
C PHE A 190 4.45 10.28 -2.47
N ASP A 191 3.13 10.26 -2.46
CA ASP A 191 2.25 11.32 -3.00
C ASP A 191 1.87 12.39 -1.97
N ASN A 192 2.26 12.20 -0.72
CA ASN A 192 2.03 13.15 0.37
C ASN A 192 3.23 14.07 0.66
N ILE A 193 4.30 14.01 -0.15
CA ILE A 193 5.48 14.84 0.05
C ILE A 193 5.27 16.24 -0.55
N ALA A 194 5.45 17.26 0.30
CA ALA A 194 5.10 18.65 -0.01
C ALA A 194 5.84 19.26 -1.20
N ASP A 195 7.10 18.87 -1.45
CA ASP A 195 7.92 19.42 -2.54
C ASP A 195 7.39 19.09 -3.95
N ALA A 196 6.52 18.07 -4.04
CA ALA A 196 5.85 17.68 -5.29
C ALA A 196 4.42 18.26 -5.42
N GLN A 197 3.91 18.98 -4.42
CA GLN A 197 2.52 19.39 -4.31
C GLN A 197 2.27 20.86 -4.68
N ALA A 198 2.71 21.31 -5.84
CA ALA A 198 2.46 22.67 -6.30
C ALA A 198 0.96 22.95 -6.50
N LEU A 199 0.51 24.17 -6.17
CA LEU A 199 -0.82 24.67 -6.45
C LEU A 199 -0.80 25.43 -7.78
N SER A 200 -1.58 24.96 -8.76
CA SER A 200 -1.81 25.65 -10.02
C SER A 200 -3.23 26.24 -10.06
N PRO A 201 -3.51 27.25 -10.92
CA PRO A 201 -4.88 27.75 -11.13
C PRO A 201 -5.87 26.63 -11.49
N THR A 202 -5.48 25.72 -12.38
CA THR A 202 -6.29 24.54 -12.78
C THR A 202 -6.62 23.64 -11.58
N LEU A 203 -5.65 23.44 -10.68
CA LEU A 203 -5.89 22.63 -9.49
C LEU A 203 -6.82 23.35 -8.50
N LEU A 204 -6.71 24.68 -8.39
CA LEU A 204 -7.65 25.46 -7.57
C LEU A 204 -9.07 25.35 -8.10
N GLU A 205 -9.27 25.51 -9.41
CA GLU A 205 -10.55 25.31 -10.07
C GLU A 205 -11.12 23.90 -9.83
N ALA A 206 -10.26 22.88 -9.89
CA ALA A 206 -10.64 21.50 -9.59
C ALA A 206 -11.18 21.32 -8.17
N TYR A 207 -10.56 21.96 -7.17
CA TYR A 207 -11.08 21.94 -5.79
C TYR A 207 -12.39 22.70 -5.64
N LEU A 208 -12.58 23.83 -6.32
CA LEU A 208 -13.85 24.56 -6.33
C LEU A 208 -14.97 23.71 -6.93
N ASN A 209 -14.72 23.08 -8.07
CA ASN A 209 -15.69 22.19 -8.72
C ASN A 209 -16.00 20.96 -7.84
N ALA A 210 -14.99 20.37 -7.20
CA ALA A 210 -15.19 19.27 -6.25
C ALA A 210 -16.04 19.72 -5.05
N ALA A 211 -15.77 20.90 -4.48
CA ALA A 211 -16.52 21.43 -3.34
C ALA A 211 -18.00 21.63 -3.69
N ALA A 212 -18.30 22.20 -4.86
CA ALA A 212 -19.66 22.40 -5.36
C ALA A 212 -20.39 21.06 -5.56
N ALA A 213 -19.75 20.10 -6.27
CA ALA A 213 -20.33 18.78 -6.54
C ALA A 213 -20.59 18.00 -5.24
N ILE A 214 -19.60 17.93 -4.34
CA ILE A 214 -19.69 17.20 -3.08
C ILE A 214 -20.76 17.80 -2.16
N SER A 215 -20.84 19.13 -2.08
CA SER A 215 -21.88 19.80 -1.32
C SER A 215 -23.28 19.47 -1.86
N SER A 216 -23.46 19.45 -3.18
CA SER A 216 -24.72 19.02 -3.79
C SER A 216 -25.07 17.55 -3.48
N MET A 217 -24.10 16.64 -3.60
CA MET A 217 -24.29 15.22 -3.26
C MET A 217 -24.68 15.02 -1.79
N ALA A 218 -24.05 15.75 -0.88
CA ALA A 218 -24.28 15.60 0.56
C ALA A 218 -25.68 16.05 1.01
N PHE A 219 -26.20 17.10 0.38
CA PHE A 219 -27.53 17.63 0.68
C PHE A 219 -28.67 16.96 -0.12
N GLY A 220 -28.34 16.47 -1.33
CA GLY A 220 -29.31 16.12 -2.34
C GLY A 220 -29.89 17.36 -3.04
N ASP A 221 -30.63 17.12 -4.11
CA ASP A 221 -31.30 18.19 -4.87
C ASP A 221 -32.62 17.71 -5.49
N ARG A 222 -33.74 18.18 -4.93
CA ARG A 222 -35.08 17.85 -5.46
C ARG A 222 -35.35 18.41 -6.85
N ASN A 223 -34.57 19.41 -7.26
CA ASN A 223 -34.71 20.07 -8.56
C ASN A 223 -33.62 19.62 -9.55
N ALA A 224 -32.89 18.56 -9.21
CA ALA A 224 -31.88 18.03 -10.10
C ALA A 224 -32.46 17.72 -11.49
N PRO A 225 -31.82 18.17 -12.57
CA PRO A 225 -32.28 17.82 -13.90
C PRO A 225 -32.08 16.33 -14.16
N ALA A 226 -32.93 15.74 -15.00
CA ALA A 226 -32.73 14.38 -15.45
C ALA A 226 -31.48 14.33 -16.33
N VAL A 227 -30.55 13.45 -15.95
CA VAL A 227 -29.26 13.23 -16.63
C VAL A 227 -29.05 11.74 -16.84
N ASP A 228 -28.27 11.41 -17.85
CA ASP A 228 -27.85 10.05 -18.15
C ASP A 228 -26.44 9.84 -17.57
N HIS A 229 -26.30 8.96 -16.57
CA HIS A 229 -25.02 8.55 -16.01
C HIS A 229 -24.62 7.18 -16.58
N ALA A 230 -23.62 7.13 -17.44
CA ALA A 230 -23.16 5.90 -18.08
C ALA A 230 -21.89 5.37 -17.38
N TYR A 231 -21.90 4.09 -17.03
CA TYR A 231 -20.79 3.33 -16.45
C TYR A 231 -20.41 2.21 -17.41
N THR A 232 -19.19 2.24 -17.89
CA THR A 232 -18.70 1.30 -18.92
C THR A 232 -17.80 0.25 -18.31
N VAL A 233 -18.07 -1.02 -18.61
CA VAL A 233 -17.15 -2.12 -18.32
C VAL A 233 -16.05 -2.12 -19.39
N PRO A 234 -14.77 -1.98 -19.02
CA PRO A 234 -13.69 -2.06 -19.98
C PRO A 234 -13.72 -3.39 -20.75
N GLY A 235 -13.47 -3.35 -22.05
CA GLY A 235 -13.60 -4.52 -22.92
C GLY A 235 -12.62 -5.67 -22.64
N TYR A 236 -11.59 -5.43 -21.82
CA TYR A 236 -10.63 -6.43 -21.35
C TYR A 236 -11.03 -7.12 -20.05
N VAL A 237 -12.07 -6.64 -19.35
CA VAL A 237 -12.57 -7.25 -18.12
C VAL A 237 -13.29 -8.54 -18.44
N SER A 238 -12.88 -9.62 -17.82
CA SER A 238 -13.49 -10.93 -18.02
C SER A 238 -14.91 -10.99 -17.48
N GLN A 239 -15.81 -11.66 -18.21
CA GLN A 239 -17.19 -11.94 -17.83
C GLN A 239 -17.55 -13.40 -18.13
N HIS A 240 -16.63 -14.31 -17.82
CA HIS A 240 -16.86 -15.74 -17.93
C HIS A 240 -17.94 -16.27 -16.97
N PRO A 241 -18.48 -17.48 -17.17
CA PRO A 241 -19.48 -18.07 -16.28
C PRO A 241 -19.08 -18.18 -14.81
N TRP A 242 -17.79 -18.19 -14.52
CA TRP A 242 -17.25 -18.28 -13.15
C TRP A 242 -16.84 -16.93 -12.57
N ASP A 243 -16.76 -15.88 -13.36
CA ASP A 243 -16.35 -14.57 -12.89
C ASP A 243 -17.47 -13.88 -12.11
N HIS A 244 -17.24 -13.63 -10.85
CA HIS A 244 -18.12 -12.89 -9.98
C HIS A 244 -17.53 -11.49 -9.76
N VAL A 245 -18.39 -10.47 -9.79
CA VAL A 245 -18.00 -9.09 -9.48
C VAL A 245 -18.32 -8.82 -8.01
N ASP A 246 -17.32 -8.39 -7.25
CA ASP A 246 -17.50 -8.09 -5.82
C ASP A 246 -18.57 -7.03 -5.59
N GLY A 247 -19.52 -7.34 -4.72
CA GLY A 247 -20.65 -6.47 -4.42
C GLY A 247 -21.90 -6.73 -5.29
N ALA A 248 -21.81 -7.58 -6.31
CA ALA A 248 -22.99 -8.14 -6.99
C ALA A 248 -23.62 -9.27 -6.16
N PRO A 249 -24.90 -9.58 -6.34
CA PRO A 249 -25.55 -10.69 -5.65
C PRO A 249 -24.86 -12.03 -5.91
N HIS A 250 -24.79 -12.90 -4.88
CA HIS A 250 -24.27 -14.25 -5.03
C HIS A 250 -25.07 -15.04 -6.08
N GLY A 251 -24.38 -15.87 -6.86
CA GLY A 251 -25.00 -16.62 -7.94
C GLY A 251 -25.14 -15.87 -9.26
N THR A 252 -24.49 -14.70 -9.36
CA THR A 252 -24.34 -13.95 -10.60
C THR A 252 -22.94 -14.11 -11.20
N ARG A 253 -22.81 -13.73 -12.47
CA ARG A 253 -21.55 -13.70 -13.21
C ARG A 253 -21.37 -12.38 -13.97
N GLY A 254 -20.14 -11.97 -14.18
CA GLY A 254 -19.83 -10.76 -14.94
C GLY A 254 -20.62 -9.55 -14.46
N GLY A 255 -20.80 -8.57 -15.33
CA GLY A 255 -21.57 -7.38 -15.01
C GLY A 255 -20.74 -6.23 -14.46
N ILE A 256 -21.40 -5.34 -13.73
CA ILE A 256 -20.81 -4.14 -13.14
C ILE A 256 -21.43 -3.82 -11.78
N VAL A 257 -20.62 -3.31 -10.89
CA VAL A 257 -21.04 -2.75 -9.60
C VAL A 257 -20.51 -1.32 -9.49
N VAL A 258 -21.39 -0.37 -9.18
CA VAL A 258 -21.05 1.06 -9.07
C VAL A 258 -21.68 1.67 -7.82
N ASP A 259 -20.95 2.55 -7.16
CA ASP A 259 -21.52 3.42 -6.13
C ASP A 259 -22.06 4.67 -6.82
N HIS A 260 -23.41 4.84 -6.86
CA HIS A 260 -24.09 5.96 -7.49
C HIS A 260 -24.76 6.83 -6.43
N VAL A 261 -24.75 8.15 -6.62
CA VAL A 261 -25.42 9.11 -5.75
C VAL A 261 -26.71 9.58 -6.42
N PHE A 262 -27.82 9.14 -5.91
CA PHE A 262 -29.15 9.58 -6.35
C PHE A 262 -29.47 10.93 -5.70
N PRO A 263 -29.66 12.01 -6.50
CA PRO A 263 -29.85 13.35 -5.93
C PRO A 263 -31.20 13.54 -5.21
N ALA A 264 -32.19 12.74 -5.52
CA ALA A 264 -33.56 12.87 -4.98
C ALA A 264 -34.28 11.53 -4.91
N ASP A 265 -35.33 11.45 -4.07
CA ASP A 265 -36.33 10.40 -4.11
C ASP A 265 -37.17 10.59 -5.38
N ALA A 266 -36.97 9.72 -6.37
CA ALA A 266 -37.56 9.92 -7.69
C ALA A 266 -37.65 8.57 -8.46
N GLU A 267 -38.33 8.60 -9.60
CA GLU A 267 -38.29 7.51 -10.55
C GLU A 267 -36.99 7.59 -11.36
N TYR A 268 -36.32 6.43 -11.53
CA TYR A 268 -35.14 6.27 -12.37
C TYR A 268 -35.34 5.13 -13.36
N VAL A 269 -34.69 5.21 -14.51
CA VAL A 269 -34.69 4.19 -15.52
C VAL A 269 -33.27 3.69 -15.70
N PHE A 270 -33.13 2.36 -15.68
CA PHE A 270 -31.85 1.69 -15.89
C PHE A 270 -31.81 1.09 -17.27
N GLU A 271 -30.78 1.44 -18.04
CA GLU A 271 -30.52 0.86 -19.35
C GLU A 271 -29.22 0.06 -19.32
N ILE A 272 -29.24 -1.11 -19.89
CA ILE A 272 -28.07 -2.01 -19.96
C ILE A 272 -27.75 -2.25 -21.40
N ALA A 273 -26.57 -1.87 -21.82
CA ALA A 273 -26.03 -2.16 -23.14
C ALA A 273 -25.21 -3.44 -23.09
N LEU A 274 -25.46 -4.35 -24.02
CA LEU A 274 -24.75 -5.61 -24.11
C LEU A 274 -23.88 -5.70 -25.35
N SER A 275 -22.71 -6.32 -25.18
CA SER A 275 -21.96 -6.92 -26.29
C SER A 275 -22.42 -8.36 -26.43
N SER A 276 -23.04 -8.70 -27.53
CA SER A 276 -23.65 -10.02 -27.72
C SER A 276 -22.70 -11.01 -28.40
N GLY A 277 -22.61 -12.23 -27.85
CA GLY A 277 -22.03 -13.39 -28.53
C GLY A 277 -23.04 -14.04 -29.46
N SER A 278 -22.57 -14.87 -30.40
CA SER A 278 -23.40 -15.48 -31.46
C SER A 278 -24.36 -16.59 -30.98
N ASN A 279 -24.10 -17.16 -29.82
CA ASN A 279 -24.90 -18.23 -29.19
C ASN A 279 -25.34 -17.85 -27.79
N SER A 280 -25.77 -16.60 -27.63
CA SER A 280 -26.26 -16.15 -26.34
C SER A 280 -27.45 -17.04 -25.91
N ARG A 281 -27.22 -17.80 -24.84
CA ARG A 281 -28.29 -18.45 -24.13
C ARG A 281 -29.10 -17.41 -23.40
N PHE A 282 -30.33 -17.76 -23.06
CA PHE A 282 -31.19 -16.92 -22.22
C PHE A 282 -30.53 -16.76 -20.84
N GLU A 283 -30.01 -15.62 -20.54
CA GLU A 283 -29.49 -15.30 -19.21
C GLU A 283 -30.13 -14.01 -18.72
N ASP A 284 -30.87 -14.13 -17.63
CA ASP A 284 -31.50 -12.99 -17.01
C ASP A 284 -30.43 -12.11 -16.37
N ILE A 285 -30.71 -10.81 -16.31
CA ILE A 285 -29.83 -9.85 -15.66
C ILE A 285 -30.48 -9.43 -14.35
N ASP A 286 -29.80 -9.68 -13.24
CA ASP A 286 -30.14 -9.17 -11.92
C ASP A 286 -29.72 -7.71 -11.84
N LEU A 287 -30.67 -6.82 -11.64
CA LEU A 287 -30.43 -5.43 -11.28
C LEU A 287 -30.76 -5.26 -9.80
N SER A 288 -29.76 -4.89 -9.01
CA SER A 288 -29.90 -4.73 -7.55
C SER A 288 -29.34 -3.40 -7.05
N ILE A 289 -29.90 -2.92 -5.95
CA ILE A 289 -29.43 -1.76 -5.20
C ILE A 289 -29.15 -2.22 -3.76
N ASP A 290 -27.93 -1.93 -3.26
CA ASP A 290 -27.48 -2.34 -1.93
C ASP A 290 -27.69 -3.85 -1.64
N GLY A 291 -27.60 -4.67 -2.69
CA GLY A 291 -27.77 -6.13 -2.63
C GLY A 291 -29.22 -6.60 -2.69
N GLU A 292 -30.20 -5.70 -2.73
CA GLU A 292 -31.60 -6.02 -2.92
C GLU A 292 -32.00 -5.95 -4.41
N ARG A 293 -32.55 -7.03 -4.97
CA ARG A 293 -32.98 -7.05 -6.36
C ARG A 293 -34.16 -6.12 -6.57
N ILE A 294 -33.99 -5.14 -7.47
CA ILE A 294 -35.05 -4.20 -7.89
C ILE A 294 -35.70 -4.58 -9.21
N ALA A 295 -35.00 -5.33 -10.06
CA ALA A 295 -35.53 -5.85 -11.31
C ALA A 295 -34.80 -7.14 -11.72
N LEU A 296 -35.52 -8.03 -12.37
CA LEU A 296 -34.97 -9.14 -13.15
C LEU A 296 -35.29 -8.87 -14.60
N LEU A 297 -34.25 -8.65 -15.40
CA LEU A 297 -34.39 -8.31 -16.82
C LEU A 297 -34.16 -9.58 -17.67
N GLU A 298 -35.19 -10.03 -18.31
CA GLU A 298 -35.09 -11.17 -19.20
C GLU A 298 -34.30 -10.79 -20.48
N TYR A 299 -33.30 -11.58 -20.80
CA TYR A 299 -32.55 -11.46 -22.03
C TYR A 299 -32.92 -12.57 -23.00
N GLU A 300 -33.67 -12.22 -24.02
CA GLU A 300 -33.91 -13.11 -25.15
C GLU A 300 -32.94 -12.85 -26.29
N SER A 301 -32.23 -13.92 -26.68
CA SER A 301 -31.40 -13.84 -27.87
C SER A 301 -32.28 -13.74 -29.11
N GLY A 302 -32.28 -12.61 -29.76
CA GLY A 302 -32.91 -12.41 -31.05
C GLY A 302 -31.90 -11.91 -32.08
N PRO A 303 -32.22 -11.93 -33.42
CA PRO A 303 -31.35 -11.32 -34.38
C PRO A 303 -31.07 -9.89 -34.00
N ALA A 304 -29.76 -9.49 -34.01
CA ALA A 304 -29.33 -8.16 -33.67
C ALA A 304 -30.22 -7.14 -34.40
N GLY A 305 -31.00 -6.38 -33.65
CA GLY A 305 -31.96 -5.41 -34.22
C GLY A 305 -31.22 -4.17 -34.68
N GLY A 306 -30.83 -4.18 -35.94
CA GLY A 306 -30.27 -3.06 -36.68
C GLY A 306 -29.85 -3.52 -38.05
N ALA A 307 -30.20 -2.81 -39.11
CA ALA A 307 -29.89 -3.15 -40.50
C ALA A 307 -28.38 -3.35 -40.76
N ASP A 308 -27.53 -3.01 -39.85
CA ASP A 308 -26.06 -2.96 -39.95
C ASP A 308 -25.36 -4.02 -39.09
N GLY A 309 -26.07 -4.84 -38.27
CA GLY A 309 -25.47 -5.91 -37.45
C GLY A 309 -24.47 -5.46 -36.39
N ARG A 310 -24.35 -4.14 -36.14
CA ARG A 310 -23.36 -3.53 -35.20
C ARG A 310 -23.95 -2.81 -34.00
N GLY A 311 -25.27 -2.82 -33.82
CA GLY A 311 -25.94 -2.17 -32.68
C GLY A 311 -25.77 -2.97 -31.39
N ALA A 312 -25.26 -2.34 -30.33
CA ALA A 312 -25.34 -2.88 -28.99
C ALA A 312 -26.84 -3.08 -28.65
N ARG A 313 -27.20 -4.26 -28.12
CA ARG A 313 -28.57 -4.51 -27.67
C ARG A 313 -28.79 -3.77 -26.35
N LEU A 314 -29.81 -2.93 -26.30
CA LEU A 314 -30.19 -2.15 -25.12
C LEU A 314 -31.40 -2.76 -24.45
N ILE A 315 -31.25 -3.09 -23.16
CA ILE A 315 -32.33 -3.55 -22.29
C ILE A 315 -32.68 -2.43 -21.32
N ARG A 316 -33.96 -2.18 -21.10
CA ARG A 316 -34.41 -1.04 -20.30
C ARG A 316 -35.43 -1.50 -19.25
N THR A 317 -35.34 -0.92 -18.05
CA THR A 317 -36.39 -1.09 -17.03
C THR A 317 -37.59 -0.17 -17.25
N GLU A 318 -38.73 -0.54 -16.70
CA GLU A 318 -39.73 0.47 -16.35
C GLU A 318 -39.18 1.44 -15.32
N PRO A 319 -39.78 2.65 -15.16
CA PRO A 319 -39.37 3.58 -14.11
C PRO A 319 -39.45 2.96 -12.71
N ILE A 320 -38.36 3.00 -11.96
CA ILE A 320 -38.24 2.43 -10.60
C ILE A 320 -38.07 3.57 -9.61
N LEU A 321 -38.82 3.59 -8.52
CA LEU A 321 -38.66 4.55 -7.45
C LEU A 321 -37.41 4.21 -6.63
N VAL A 322 -36.45 5.14 -6.59
CA VAL A 322 -35.22 5.01 -5.80
C VAL A 322 -35.13 6.18 -4.82
N ARG A 323 -34.64 5.93 -3.62
CA ARG A 323 -34.39 6.94 -2.59
C ARG A 323 -33.11 7.72 -2.88
N ALA A 324 -33.09 8.97 -2.44
CA ALA A 324 -31.88 9.79 -2.48
C ALA A 324 -30.74 9.20 -1.66
N GLY A 325 -29.52 9.53 -2.06
CA GLY A 325 -28.29 9.18 -1.36
C GLY A 325 -27.37 8.27 -2.17
N GLN A 326 -26.22 7.99 -1.59
CA GLN A 326 -25.28 7.06 -2.18
C GLN A 326 -25.75 5.63 -1.97
N GLN A 327 -25.84 4.88 -3.06
CA GLN A 327 -26.27 3.49 -3.05
C GLN A 327 -25.42 2.69 -4.05
N ARG A 328 -25.19 1.43 -3.74
CA ARG A 328 -24.47 0.51 -4.61
C ARG A 328 -25.43 -0.13 -5.60
N VAL A 329 -25.23 0.16 -6.89
CA VAL A 329 -26.02 -0.42 -7.98
C VAL A 329 -25.20 -1.52 -8.62
N ALA A 330 -25.77 -2.72 -8.73
CA ALA A 330 -25.18 -3.85 -9.42
C ALA A 330 -26.08 -4.30 -10.57
N ALA A 331 -25.49 -4.61 -11.71
CA ALA A 331 -26.13 -5.28 -12.82
C ALA A 331 -25.26 -6.44 -13.26
N ALA A 332 -25.76 -7.68 -13.10
CA ALA A 332 -24.98 -8.88 -13.37
C ALA A 332 -25.86 -10.00 -13.91
N PHE A 333 -25.29 -10.91 -14.71
CA PHE A 333 -26.03 -12.03 -15.25
C PHE A 333 -26.33 -13.07 -14.17
N VAL A 334 -27.56 -13.58 -14.13
CA VAL A 334 -27.92 -14.69 -13.24
C VAL A 334 -27.23 -15.95 -13.75
N ARG A 335 -26.34 -16.49 -12.94
CA ARG A 335 -25.56 -17.68 -13.28
C ARG A 335 -26.47 -18.90 -13.39
N ARG A 336 -26.50 -19.51 -14.57
CA ARG A 336 -27.16 -20.79 -14.81
C ARG A 336 -26.11 -21.90 -14.89
N LEU A 337 -26.23 -22.90 -14.03
CA LEU A 337 -25.37 -24.08 -14.06
C LEU A 337 -25.94 -25.06 -15.07
N ASP A 338 -25.34 -25.19 -16.24
CA ASP A 338 -25.76 -26.11 -17.30
C ASP A 338 -25.03 -27.47 -17.25
N GLY A 339 -24.82 -28.01 -16.08
CA GLY A 339 -24.15 -29.30 -15.88
C GLY A 339 -22.73 -29.15 -15.24
N PRO A 340 -22.02 -30.27 -15.04
CA PRO A 340 -20.68 -30.23 -14.46
C PRO A 340 -19.74 -29.55 -15.43
N TYR A 341 -19.02 -28.51 -14.96
CA TYR A 341 -17.88 -27.96 -15.67
C TYR A 341 -16.74 -28.95 -15.59
N GLU A 342 -16.10 -29.23 -16.72
CA GLU A 342 -14.84 -29.96 -16.69
C GLU A 342 -13.76 -29.04 -16.10
N ASP A 343 -13.31 -29.38 -14.89
CA ASP A 343 -12.24 -28.65 -14.19
C ASP A 343 -10.90 -28.64 -14.95
N LEU A 344 -10.82 -29.42 -16.02
CA LEU A 344 -9.64 -29.54 -16.87
C LEU A 344 -9.54 -28.44 -17.94
N ILE A 345 -10.66 -27.84 -18.33
CA ILE A 345 -10.67 -26.67 -19.23
C ILE A 345 -10.51 -25.43 -18.35
N ARG A 346 -9.27 -25.02 -18.15
CA ARG A 346 -9.03 -23.77 -17.43
C ARG A 346 -9.59 -22.62 -18.23
N PRO A 347 -10.39 -21.78 -17.57
CA PRO A 347 -10.86 -20.53 -18.13
C PRO A 347 -9.71 -19.63 -18.51
N HIS A 348 -9.89 -18.85 -19.55
CA HIS A 348 -9.06 -17.68 -19.80
C HIS A 348 -9.53 -16.55 -18.90
N ASP A 349 -8.60 -15.81 -18.32
CA ASP A 349 -8.88 -14.73 -17.36
C ASP A 349 -9.39 -13.44 -18.05
N TRP A 350 -9.49 -13.44 -19.34
CA TRP A 350 -10.12 -12.38 -20.12
C TRP A 350 -11.14 -13.00 -21.09
N SER A 351 -12.18 -12.26 -21.37
CA SER A 351 -13.21 -12.72 -22.31
C SER A 351 -13.73 -11.59 -23.16
N PHE A 352 -14.01 -11.91 -24.42
CA PHE A 352 -14.76 -11.07 -25.36
C PHE A 352 -16.02 -11.79 -25.81
N ALA A 353 -17.13 -11.08 -25.86
CA ALA A 353 -18.30 -11.57 -26.57
C ALA A 353 -18.03 -11.54 -28.08
N GLY A 354 -18.05 -12.70 -28.72
CA GLY A 354 -17.71 -12.83 -30.13
C GLY A 354 -18.56 -13.85 -30.88
N GLY A 355 -18.68 -13.69 -32.20
CA GLY A 355 -19.53 -14.48 -33.10
C GLY A 355 -18.79 -15.48 -33.95
N GLY A 356 -17.59 -15.94 -33.57
CA GLY A 356 -16.81 -16.86 -34.43
C GLY A 356 -16.30 -18.08 -33.70
N SER A 357 -15.79 -19.04 -34.44
CA SER A 357 -15.13 -20.25 -33.96
C SER A 357 -13.92 -19.86 -33.06
N GLY A 358 -14.11 -20.02 -31.79
CA GLY A 358 -13.28 -19.76 -30.67
C GLY A 358 -11.78 -19.63 -30.83
N GLY A 359 -11.27 -18.43 -30.61
CA GLY A 359 -9.92 -18.20 -30.12
C GLY A 359 -9.90 -18.19 -28.58
N PRO A 360 -8.72 -18.24 -27.96
CA PRO A 360 -8.59 -18.08 -26.53
C PRO A 360 -9.32 -16.81 -26.05
N GLY A 361 -10.11 -16.91 -24.99
CA GLY A 361 -10.83 -15.78 -24.40
C GLY A 361 -12.10 -15.32 -25.13
N ILE A 362 -12.45 -15.88 -26.29
CA ILE A 362 -13.71 -15.55 -26.97
C ILE A 362 -14.82 -16.44 -26.42
N THR A 363 -15.86 -15.81 -25.84
CA THR A 363 -17.05 -16.52 -25.38
C THR A 363 -18.26 -16.19 -26.26
N THR A 364 -19.18 -17.14 -26.35
CA THR A 364 -20.48 -16.91 -27.01
C THR A 364 -21.52 -16.31 -26.08
N LEU A 365 -21.17 -16.11 -24.80
CA LEU A 365 -22.04 -15.52 -23.78
C LEU A 365 -22.13 -14.01 -23.93
N PRO A 366 -23.26 -13.39 -23.59
CA PRO A 366 -23.38 -11.95 -23.60
C PRO A 366 -22.47 -11.34 -22.52
N HIS A 367 -21.89 -10.17 -22.82
CA HIS A 367 -21.15 -9.35 -21.87
C HIS A 367 -21.92 -8.05 -21.64
N LEU A 368 -21.98 -7.60 -20.40
CA LEU A 368 -22.46 -6.26 -20.08
C LEU A 368 -21.38 -5.26 -20.53
N LYS A 369 -21.79 -4.28 -21.31
CA LYS A 369 -20.91 -3.21 -21.82
C LYS A 369 -21.10 -1.95 -21.01
N ASP A 370 -22.35 -1.45 -20.90
CA ASP A 370 -22.65 -0.23 -20.20
C ASP A 370 -23.86 -0.42 -19.29
N LEU A 371 -23.82 0.20 -18.10
CA LEU A 371 -24.96 0.46 -17.25
C LEU A 371 -25.25 1.96 -17.29
N ILE A 372 -26.44 2.36 -17.72
CA ILE A 372 -26.85 3.78 -17.81
C ILE A 372 -28.00 4.00 -16.84
N ILE A 373 -27.81 4.92 -15.91
CA ILE A 373 -28.81 5.35 -14.92
C ILE A 373 -29.36 6.70 -15.38
N LYS A 374 -30.67 6.77 -15.66
CA LYS A 374 -31.36 7.94 -16.18
C LYS A 374 -32.36 8.50 -15.18
N GLY A 375 -32.34 9.75 -14.94
CA GLY A 375 -33.20 10.45 -14.01
C GLY A 375 -32.52 11.60 -13.29
N PRO A 376 -33.14 12.18 -12.28
CA PRO A 376 -34.44 11.83 -11.65
C PRO A 376 -35.66 12.22 -12.50
N TYR A 377 -36.71 11.41 -12.47
CA TYR A 377 -38.03 11.74 -12.98
C TYR A 377 -39.04 11.74 -11.84
N LYS A 378 -40.09 12.58 -11.90
CA LYS A 378 -41.17 12.65 -10.89
C LYS A 378 -40.64 12.68 -9.45
N THR A 379 -39.78 13.61 -9.16
CA THR A 379 -39.16 13.77 -7.84
C THR A 379 -40.22 13.94 -6.76
N THR A 380 -40.15 13.19 -5.66
CA THR A 380 -41.06 13.24 -4.52
C THR A 380 -40.47 13.92 -3.29
N GLY A 381 -39.15 13.94 -3.14
CA GLY A 381 -38.47 14.52 -2.00
C GLY A 381 -36.98 14.22 -1.95
N ILE A 382 -36.43 14.28 -0.74
CA ILE A 382 -35.09 13.84 -0.41
C ILE A 382 -35.13 13.06 0.90
N SER A 383 -34.75 11.81 0.90
CA SER A 383 -34.65 10.96 2.09
C SER A 383 -33.55 11.42 3.05
N GLU A 384 -33.64 11.03 4.32
CA GLU A 384 -32.61 11.21 5.33
C GLU A 384 -31.43 10.29 5.02
N THR A 385 -30.46 10.81 4.28
CA THR A 385 -29.22 10.10 3.95
C THR A 385 -28.23 10.13 5.12
N PRO A 386 -27.22 9.24 5.18
CA PRO A 386 -26.14 9.32 6.17
C PRO A 386 -25.46 10.70 6.21
N SER A 387 -25.28 11.34 5.05
CA SER A 387 -24.72 12.69 4.96
C SER A 387 -25.63 13.73 5.62
N ARG A 388 -26.92 13.69 5.35
CA ARG A 388 -27.90 14.61 5.95
C ARG A 388 -27.96 14.43 7.46
N GLN A 389 -28.00 13.17 7.95
CA GLN A 389 -27.97 12.88 9.39
C GLN A 389 -26.71 13.43 10.06
N LYS A 390 -25.58 13.37 9.38
CA LYS A 390 -24.32 13.89 9.90
C LYS A 390 -24.25 15.41 9.86
N ILE A 391 -24.87 16.07 8.86
CA ILE A 391 -24.87 17.52 8.72
C ILE A 391 -25.84 18.14 9.70
N PHE A 392 -27.10 17.70 9.74
CA PHE A 392 -28.20 18.34 10.47
C PHE A 392 -28.22 17.94 11.95
N THR A 393 -27.41 18.58 12.77
CA THR A 393 -27.41 18.38 14.25
C THR A 393 -28.56 19.12 14.92
N CYS A 394 -29.21 20.03 14.22
CA CYS A 394 -30.48 20.72 14.60
C CYS A 394 -31.31 20.96 13.34
N ARG A 395 -32.63 21.17 13.52
CA ARG A 395 -33.56 21.56 12.45
C ARG A 395 -34.44 22.69 12.98
N PRO A 396 -34.43 23.88 12.34
CA PRO A 396 -35.26 24.99 12.77
C PRO A 396 -36.76 24.67 12.53
N THR A 397 -37.59 25.02 13.50
CA THR A 397 -39.06 24.91 13.41
C THR A 397 -39.71 26.25 13.13
N SER A 398 -38.92 27.31 13.25
CA SER A 398 -39.35 28.68 12.97
C SER A 398 -38.23 29.48 12.29
N PRO A 399 -38.57 30.54 11.53
CA PRO A 399 -37.56 31.39 10.88
C PRO A 399 -36.50 31.98 11.85
N GLY A 400 -36.93 32.26 13.11
CA GLY A 400 -36.02 32.82 14.11
C GLY A 400 -34.93 31.83 14.59
N GLU A 401 -35.14 30.53 14.39
CA GLU A 401 -34.19 29.47 14.77
C GLU A 401 -33.19 29.17 13.66
N GLU A 402 -33.42 29.60 12.44
CA GLU A 402 -32.58 29.25 11.28
C GLU A 402 -31.12 29.69 11.44
N GLN A 403 -30.89 30.96 11.75
CA GLN A 403 -29.54 31.48 11.92
C GLN A 403 -28.78 30.85 13.10
N PRO A 404 -29.34 30.71 14.30
CA PRO A 404 -28.69 30.00 15.40
C PRO A 404 -28.34 28.56 15.05
N CYS A 405 -29.25 27.80 14.44
CA CYS A 405 -29.01 26.43 14.04
C CYS A 405 -27.93 26.35 12.93
N ALA A 406 -27.98 27.21 11.92
CA ALA A 406 -26.98 27.32 10.89
C ALA A 406 -25.57 27.57 11.47
N ARG A 407 -25.45 28.53 12.39
CA ARG A 407 -24.18 28.81 13.08
C ARG A 407 -23.64 27.60 13.82
N GLN A 408 -24.51 26.86 14.50
CA GLN A 408 -24.10 25.64 15.22
C GLN A 408 -23.58 24.58 14.26
N ILE A 409 -24.29 24.28 13.18
CA ILE A 409 -23.91 23.29 12.17
C ILE A 409 -22.59 23.71 11.50
N LEU A 410 -22.50 24.95 11.04
CA LEU A 410 -21.30 25.45 10.32
C LEU A 410 -20.08 25.54 11.23
N ALA A 411 -20.25 25.92 12.50
CA ALA A 411 -19.13 25.95 13.46
C ALA A 411 -18.54 24.54 13.68
N ARG A 412 -19.39 23.52 13.79
CA ARG A 412 -18.95 22.13 13.92
C ARG A 412 -18.27 21.66 12.64
N LEU A 413 -18.91 21.80 11.48
CA LEU A 413 -18.35 21.35 10.20
C LEU A 413 -17.01 22.01 9.89
N ALA A 414 -16.94 23.34 10.07
CA ALA A 414 -15.70 24.08 9.84
C ALA A 414 -14.60 23.70 10.86
N GLY A 415 -14.95 23.48 12.13
CA GLY A 415 -14.01 23.03 13.14
C GLY A 415 -13.40 21.67 12.83
N GLU A 416 -14.24 20.70 12.42
CA GLU A 416 -13.80 19.38 11.97
C GLU A 416 -12.96 19.48 10.68
N ALA A 417 -13.43 20.21 9.67
CA ALA A 417 -12.74 20.39 8.39
C ALA A 417 -11.39 21.10 8.55
N TYR A 418 -11.30 22.12 9.40
CA TYR A 418 -10.07 22.89 9.65
C TYR A 418 -9.19 22.26 10.75
N ARG A 419 -9.65 21.14 11.33
CA ARG A 419 -8.91 20.31 12.31
C ARG A 419 -8.50 21.07 13.57
N ARG A 420 -9.29 22.08 13.97
CA ARG A 420 -9.07 22.94 15.13
C ARG A 420 -10.34 23.66 15.56
N SER A 421 -10.35 24.19 16.77
CA SER A 421 -11.37 25.16 17.15
C SER A 421 -11.31 26.40 16.25
N LEU A 422 -12.47 26.94 15.93
CA LEU A 422 -12.55 28.16 15.15
C LEU A 422 -12.01 29.35 15.95
N ALA A 423 -11.27 30.22 15.31
CA ALA A 423 -10.87 31.48 15.88
C ALA A 423 -12.07 32.45 15.98
N PRO A 424 -12.05 33.42 16.91
CA PRO A 424 -13.10 34.44 16.97
C PRO A 424 -13.36 35.12 15.62
N GLY A 425 -14.60 35.24 15.22
CA GLY A 425 -15.03 35.86 13.96
C GLY A 425 -14.92 34.96 12.71
N GLU A 426 -14.38 33.74 12.81
CA GLU A 426 -14.34 32.84 11.63
C GLU A 426 -15.70 32.39 11.19
N ILE A 427 -16.62 32.09 12.12
CA ILE A 427 -18.00 31.76 11.79
C ILE A 427 -18.72 32.94 11.13
N ASP A 428 -18.41 34.16 11.54
CA ASP A 428 -19.02 35.37 10.94
C ASP A 428 -18.57 35.56 9.48
N ARG A 429 -17.40 35.03 9.08
CA ARG A 429 -16.99 35.03 7.67
C ARG A 429 -17.68 33.94 6.84
N LEU A 430 -18.22 32.90 7.46
CA LEU A 430 -19.00 31.85 6.77
C LEU A 430 -20.48 32.22 6.63
N MET A 431 -21.05 32.99 7.55
CA MET A 431 -22.46 33.36 7.52
C MET A 431 -22.93 34.10 6.25
N PRO A 432 -22.15 35.00 5.62
CA PRO A 432 -22.52 35.60 4.34
C PRO A 432 -22.76 34.60 3.19
N PHE A 433 -22.01 33.44 3.20
CA PHE A 433 -22.26 32.36 2.25
C PHE A 433 -23.60 31.68 2.51
N TYR A 434 -23.90 31.42 3.80
CA TYR A 434 -25.20 30.92 4.20
C TYR A 434 -26.34 31.86 3.77
N GLU A 435 -26.25 33.15 4.08
CA GLU A 435 -27.25 34.15 3.73
C GLU A 435 -27.45 34.24 2.22
N LYS A 436 -26.36 34.23 1.45
CA LYS A 436 -26.41 34.24 -0.02
C LYS A 436 -27.11 32.99 -0.57
N GLY A 437 -26.80 31.80 -0.01
CA GLY A 437 -27.44 30.55 -0.42
C GLY A 437 -28.92 30.51 -0.05
N ALA A 438 -29.24 30.94 1.16
CA ALA A 438 -30.63 31.01 1.62
C ALA A 438 -31.51 31.91 0.77
N ALA A 439 -30.96 33.03 0.29
CA ALA A 439 -31.68 34.00 -0.54
C ALA A 439 -31.96 33.56 -1.99
N ARG A 440 -31.24 32.52 -2.50
CA ARG A 440 -31.33 32.05 -3.91
C ARG A 440 -32.71 31.45 -4.28
N GLY A 441 -33.47 30.91 -3.30
CA GLY A 441 -34.77 30.26 -3.52
C GLY A 441 -35.98 31.22 -3.58
N GLY A 442 -35.80 32.54 -3.74
CA GLY A 442 -36.90 33.51 -3.85
C GLY A 442 -37.68 33.40 -5.16
N PRO A 443 -38.91 34.08 -5.27
CA PRO A 443 -39.72 34.04 -6.48
C PRO A 443 -38.96 34.64 -7.66
N GLY A 444 -38.43 33.80 -8.54
CA GLY A 444 -37.65 34.19 -9.73
C GLY A 444 -36.29 33.48 -9.87
N GLY A 445 -35.82 32.77 -8.85
CA GLY A 445 -34.61 31.91 -8.92
C GLY A 445 -34.97 30.55 -9.46
N ALA A 446 -34.91 30.36 -10.77
CA ALA A 446 -35.16 29.07 -11.37
C ALA A 446 -34.03 28.09 -11.05
N GLY A 447 -34.35 27.04 -10.30
CA GLY A 447 -33.57 25.81 -10.28
C GLY A 447 -32.63 25.57 -9.09
N GLU A 448 -32.28 26.53 -8.24
CA GLU A 448 -31.43 26.28 -7.08
C GLU A 448 -32.21 26.18 -5.75
N PRO A 449 -31.90 25.20 -4.87
CA PRO A 449 -32.51 25.13 -3.55
C PRO A 449 -32.10 26.35 -2.71
N GLY A 450 -33.08 27.16 -2.31
CA GLY A 450 -32.93 28.26 -1.35
C GLY A 450 -33.31 27.85 0.06
N GLY A 451 -33.52 28.86 0.94
CA GLY A 451 -33.89 28.65 2.33
C GLY A 451 -32.73 28.04 3.16
N PHE A 452 -33.11 27.46 4.30
CA PHE A 452 -32.12 26.95 5.29
C PHE A 452 -31.11 25.97 4.70
N GLU A 453 -31.57 24.97 3.95
CA GLU A 453 -30.71 23.96 3.36
C GLU A 453 -29.81 24.51 2.24
N GLY A 454 -30.33 25.38 1.37
CA GLY A 454 -29.55 26.06 0.33
C GLY A 454 -28.47 26.96 0.91
N GLY A 455 -28.77 27.64 2.02
CA GLY A 455 -27.78 28.37 2.80
C GLY A 455 -26.64 27.50 3.34
N LEU A 456 -26.98 26.40 3.98
CA LEU A 456 -26.01 25.46 4.51
C LEU A 456 -25.15 24.81 3.40
N ARG A 457 -25.77 24.45 2.26
CA ARG A 457 -25.02 23.88 1.10
C ARG A 457 -23.98 24.86 0.59
N THR A 458 -24.37 26.16 0.38
CA THR A 458 -23.44 27.18 -0.09
C THR A 458 -22.29 27.45 0.91
N ALA A 459 -22.59 27.44 2.20
CA ALA A 459 -21.59 27.62 3.24
C ALA A 459 -20.67 26.38 3.36
N LEU A 460 -21.17 25.15 3.16
CA LEU A 460 -20.36 23.94 3.10
C LEU A 460 -19.41 23.98 1.90
N GLU A 461 -19.87 24.43 0.74
CA GLU A 461 -19.03 24.64 -0.43
C GLU A 461 -17.85 25.58 -0.11
N ALA A 462 -18.12 26.69 0.60
CA ALA A 462 -17.06 27.60 1.05
C ALA A 462 -16.09 26.94 2.05
N ILE A 463 -16.56 26.06 2.95
CA ILE A 463 -15.72 25.30 3.87
C ILE A 463 -14.79 24.35 3.10
N LEU A 464 -15.33 23.58 2.15
CA LEU A 464 -14.58 22.61 1.38
C LEU A 464 -13.61 23.25 0.38
N ALA A 465 -13.90 24.47 -0.09
CA ALA A 465 -13.01 25.27 -0.94
C ALA A 465 -11.94 26.04 -0.14
N SER A 466 -12.04 26.05 1.18
CA SER A 466 -11.15 26.83 2.05
C SER A 466 -9.72 26.28 2.04
N PRO A 467 -8.69 27.14 1.99
CA PRO A 467 -7.30 26.72 2.21
C PRO A 467 -7.09 25.98 3.54
N TYR A 468 -7.86 26.28 4.58
CA TYR A 468 -7.80 25.59 5.87
C TYR A 468 -8.29 24.14 5.79
N PHE A 469 -9.13 23.78 4.83
CA PHE A 469 -9.50 22.41 4.54
C PHE A 469 -8.47 21.73 3.62
N ILE A 470 -8.17 22.38 2.49
CA ILE A 470 -7.34 21.79 1.42
C ILE A 470 -5.89 21.57 1.88
N PHE A 471 -5.35 22.48 2.70
CA PHE A 471 -3.97 22.42 3.17
C PHE A 471 -3.88 22.10 4.65
N ARG A 472 -2.84 21.39 5.03
CA ARG A 472 -2.42 21.17 6.41
C ARG A 472 -1.44 22.29 6.80
N LEU A 473 -2.01 23.46 7.12
CA LEU A 473 -1.24 24.63 7.49
C LEU A 473 -0.81 24.51 8.96
N GLU A 474 0.48 24.64 9.23
CA GLU A 474 1.05 24.67 10.58
C GLU A 474 1.44 26.09 10.93
N LYS A 475 0.83 26.63 11.99
CA LYS A 475 1.10 28.01 12.41
C LYS A 475 2.44 28.08 13.15
N GLU A 476 3.32 28.94 12.68
CA GLU A 476 4.53 29.32 13.42
C GLU A 476 4.15 30.16 14.65
N PRO A 477 4.68 29.85 15.86
CA PRO A 477 4.41 30.69 17.03
C PRO A 477 5.00 32.09 16.86
N ASP A 478 4.31 33.09 17.33
CA ASP A 478 4.77 34.49 17.25
C ASP A 478 6.10 34.73 18.02
N THR A 479 6.47 33.79 18.89
CA THR A 479 7.74 33.80 19.66
C THR A 479 8.91 33.09 18.93
N ALA A 480 8.66 32.47 17.79
CA ALA A 480 9.71 31.80 17.01
C ALA A 480 10.72 32.81 16.46
N ARG A 481 12.01 32.47 16.58
CA ARG A 481 13.08 33.26 16.00
C ARG A 481 13.45 32.69 14.62
N PRO A 482 13.77 33.49 13.63
CA PRO A 482 14.23 33.00 12.33
C PRO A 482 15.35 31.97 12.50
N GLY A 483 15.19 30.80 11.88
CA GLY A 483 16.10 29.66 12.01
C GLY A 483 16.08 28.95 13.38
N GLY A 484 15.31 29.42 14.35
CA GLY A 484 15.13 28.80 15.65
C GLY A 484 14.28 27.54 15.60
N ILE A 485 14.39 26.70 16.62
CA ILE A 485 13.59 25.47 16.75
C ILE A 485 12.44 25.74 17.73
N TYR A 486 11.24 25.29 17.34
CA TYR A 486 10.05 25.40 18.19
C TYR A 486 9.24 24.10 18.18
N ARG A 487 8.45 23.89 19.22
CA ARG A 487 7.50 22.78 19.29
C ARG A 487 6.27 23.09 18.43
N VAL A 488 5.84 22.09 17.68
CA VAL A 488 4.59 22.14 16.89
C VAL A 488 3.39 22.26 17.84
N ALA A 489 2.43 23.10 17.52
CA ALA A 489 1.21 23.25 18.31
C ALA A 489 0.43 21.94 18.38
N ASP A 490 -0.24 21.67 19.52
CA ASP A 490 -0.96 20.41 19.72
C ASP A 490 -2.03 20.14 18.65
N VAL A 491 -2.69 21.17 18.12
CA VAL A 491 -3.68 21.04 17.03
C VAL A 491 -3.01 20.60 15.72
N ASP A 492 -1.84 21.12 15.42
CA ASP A 492 -1.06 20.73 14.25
C ASP A 492 -0.47 19.33 14.44
N LEU A 493 -0.07 19.00 15.67
CA LEU A 493 0.40 17.67 16.04
C LEU A 493 -0.73 16.62 15.91
N ALA A 494 -1.97 16.96 16.26
CA ALA A 494 -3.13 16.10 16.03
C ALA A 494 -3.35 15.83 14.54
N SER A 495 -3.21 16.86 13.71
CA SER A 495 -3.27 16.73 12.25
C SER A 495 -2.13 15.85 11.73
N ARG A 496 -0.88 16.06 12.17
CA ARG A 496 0.25 15.18 11.79
C ARG A 496 -0.03 13.73 12.13
N LEU A 497 -0.49 13.47 13.35
CA LEU A 497 -0.74 12.13 13.85
C LEU A 497 -1.85 11.41 13.08
N SER A 498 -2.98 12.09 12.82
CA SER A 498 -4.11 11.50 12.11
C SER A 498 -3.80 11.21 10.64
N PHE A 499 -3.14 12.12 9.94
CA PHE A 499 -2.75 11.88 8.56
C PHE A 499 -1.63 10.84 8.42
N PHE A 500 -0.75 10.74 9.40
CA PHE A 500 0.26 9.68 9.44
C PHE A 500 -0.37 8.29 9.62
N LEU A 501 -1.24 8.12 10.63
CA LEU A 501 -1.76 6.80 10.99
C LEU A 501 -3.03 6.40 10.23
N TRP A 502 -3.91 7.35 9.94
CA TRP A 502 -5.21 7.11 9.33
C TRP A 502 -5.36 7.67 7.90
N GLY A 503 -4.50 8.61 7.51
CA GLY A 503 -4.59 9.30 6.23
C GLY A 503 -5.86 10.13 6.08
N THR A 504 -6.41 10.64 7.19
CA THR A 504 -7.64 11.42 7.25
C THR A 504 -7.67 12.39 8.44
N LEU A 505 -8.82 13.05 8.65
CA LEU A 505 -9.05 14.04 9.71
C LEU A 505 -8.85 13.43 11.12
N PRO A 506 -8.37 14.22 12.10
CA PRO A 506 -8.38 13.83 13.51
C PRO A 506 -9.80 13.70 14.03
N ASP A 507 -10.04 12.70 14.88
CA ASP A 507 -11.33 12.55 15.53
C ASP A 507 -11.52 13.55 16.70
N GLN A 508 -12.74 13.61 17.23
CA GLN A 508 -13.09 14.56 18.29
C GLN A 508 -12.31 14.34 19.57
N GLU A 509 -11.96 13.07 19.92
CA GLU A 509 -11.12 12.78 21.11
C GLU A 509 -9.74 13.39 20.96
N LEU A 510 -9.12 13.19 19.81
CA LEU A 510 -7.80 13.73 19.54
C LEU A 510 -7.80 15.26 19.48
N LEU A 511 -8.83 15.86 18.84
CA LEU A 511 -9.01 17.32 18.80
C LEU A 511 -9.28 17.92 20.18
N ALA A 512 -10.05 17.27 21.03
CA ALA A 512 -10.32 17.75 22.39
C ALA A 512 -9.03 17.81 23.22
N LEU A 513 -8.18 16.77 23.14
CA LEU A 513 -6.87 16.74 23.79
C LEU A 513 -5.93 17.83 23.25
N ALA A 514 -5.94 18.01 21.95
CA ALA A 514 -5.10 19.01 21.27
C ALA A 514 -5.53 20.44 21.64
N ASN A 515 -6.83 20.74 21.60
CA ASN A 515 -7.37 22.05 22.00
C ASN A 515 -7.13 22.36 23.49
N ALA A 516 -7.02 21.32 24.34
CA ALA A 516 -6.69 21.47 25.75
C ALA A 516 -5.16 21.59 26.02
N GLY A 517 -4.29 21.55 25.00
CA GLY A 517 -2.84 21.58 25.13
C GLY A 517 -2.26 20.38 25.86
N LYS A 518 -2.92 19.21 25.75
CA LYS A 518 -2.54 17.97 26.45
C LYS A 518 -1.95 16.89 25.54
N LEU A 519 -2.00 17.08 24.22
CA LEU A 519 -1.56 16.06 23.29
C LEU A 519 -0.04 15.88 23.27
N SER A 520 0.71 16.95 23.42
CA SER A 520 2.18 16.91 23.45
C SER A 520 2.78 16.28 24.72
N VAL A 521 1.96 15.94 25.71
CA VAL A 521 2.42 15.19 26.89
C VAL A 521 2.82 13.76 26.45
N PRO A 522 4.05 13.29 26.77
CA PRO A 522 4.57 12.03 26.24
C PRO A 522 3.67 10.81 26.48
N ALA A 523 3.07 10.71 27.68
CA ALA A 523 2.15 9.62 27.98
C ALA A 523 0.83 9.72 27.19
N THR A 524 0.34 10.96 26.97
CA THR A 524 -0.90 11.18 26.22
C THR A 524 -0.73 10.85 24.74
N ILE A 525 0.33 11.34 24.10
CA ILE A 525 0.55 11.07 22.68
C ILE A 525 0.79 9.58 22.44
N GLU A 526 1.50 8.87 23.33
CA GLU A 526 1.66 7.43 23.22
C GLU A 526 0.33 6.69 23.36
N LYS A 527 -0.48 7.05 24.37
CA LYS A 527 -1.82 6.45 24.57
C LYS A 527 -2.69 6.65 23.34
N GLN A 528 -2.73 7.86 22.78
CA GLN A 528 -3.50 8.15 21.58
C GLN A 528 -2.97 7.41 20.35
N SER A 529 -1.66 7.33 20.17
CA SER A 529 -1.06 6.58 19.07
C SER A 529 -1.45 5.10 19.11
N ARG A 530 -1.41 4.47 20.31
CA ARG A 530 -1.83 3.08 20.46
C ARG A 530 -3.33 2.87 20.21
N ARG A 531 -4.18 3.80 20.67
CA ARG A 531 -5.61 3.79 20.36
C ARG A 531 -5.83 3.87 18.86
N MET A 532 -5.14 4.78 18.18
CA MET A 532 -5.27 4.99 16.75
C MET A 532 -4.77 3.80 15.93
N LEU A 533 -3.74 3.09 16.38
CA LEU A 533 -3.25 1.87 15.72
C LEU A 533 -4.25 0.69 15.86
N ALA A 534 -5.06 0.68 16.91
CA ALA A 534 -6.11 -0.33 17.10
C ALA A 534 -7.39 -0.01 16.29
N ASP A 535 -7.54 1.21 15.81
CA ASP A 535 -8.69 1.66 15.02
C ASP A 535 -8.62 1.09 13.59
N PRO A 536 -9.73 0.67 12.96
CA PRO A 536 -9.75 0.20 11.57
C PRO A 536 -9.14 1.18 10.57
N ARG A 537 -9.21 2.49 10.79
CA ARG A 537 -8.60 3.52 9.93
C ARG A 537 -7.08 3.37 9.79
N ALA A 538 -6.41 2.69 10.74
CA ALA A 538 -4.97 2.39 10.66
C ALA A 538 -4.61 1.48 9.48
N ASP A 539 -5.57 0.85 8.80
CA ASP A 539 -5.37 0.15 7.54
C ASP A 539 -4.76 1.07 6.45
N ALA A 540 -4.85 2.37 6.64
CA ALA A 540 -4.12 3.34 5.85
C ALA A 540 -2.60 3.10 5.83
N LEU A 541 -2.01 2.53 6.88
CA LEU A 541 -0.58 2.21 6.88
C LEU A 541 -0.24 1.13 5.84
N GLY A 542 -1.09 0.13 5.64
CA GLY A 542 -0.92 -0.86 4.58
C GLY A 542 -1.25 -0.29 3.20
N THR A 543 -2.45 0.26 3.06
CA THR A 543 -2.99 0.70 1.75
C THR A 543 -2.36 2.00 1.22
N ARG A 544 -1.70 2.79 2.07
CA ARG A 544 -1.07 4.05 1.66
C ARG A 544 0.45 4.02 1.84
N PHE A 545 0.95 3.83 3.07
CA PHE A 545 2.38 3.82 3.32
C PHE A 545 3.06 2.61 2.68
N ALA A 546 2.68 1.38 3.07
CA ALA A 546 3.34 0.18 2.57
C ALA A 546 3.15 0.00 1.06
N ALA A 547 1.94 0.26 0.54
CA ALA A 547 1.66 0.17 -0.88
C ALA A 547 2.56 1.10 -1.71
N GLN A 548 2.86 2.30 -1.23
CA GLN A 548 3.73 3.25 -1.93
C GLN A 548 5.21 2.94 -1.71
N TRP A 549 5.63 2.59 -0.48
CA TRP A 549 7.00 2.16 -0.21
C TRP A 549 7.40 0.97 -1.07
N LEU A 550 6.55 -0.06 -1.11
CA LEU A 550 6.77 -1.29 -1.88
C LEU A 550 6.42 -1.14 -3.37
N ARG A 551 5.95 0.03 -3.79
CA ARG A 551 5.54 0.35 -5.18
C ARG A 551 4.44 -0.56 -5.72
N LEU A 552 3.50 -1.01 -4.88
CA LEU A 552 2.49 -2.00 -5.28
C LEU A 552 1.62 -1.56 -6.46
N GLN A 553 1.43 -0.25 -6.67
CA GLN A 553 0.72 0.29 -7.82
C GLN A 553 1.46 0.08 -9.15
N ASP A 554 2.74 -0.30 -9.13
CA ASP A 554 3.50 -0.53 -10.36
C ASP A 554 3.13 -1.88 -10.99
N ILE A 555 2.36 -2.72 -10.31
CA ILE A 555 1.78 -3.94 -10.88
C ILE A 555 0.90 -3.62 -12.09
N ASP A 556 0.18 -2.49 -12.06
CA ASP A 556 -0.71 -2.05 -13.13
C ASP A 556 0.03 -1.60 -14.41
N LYS A 557 1.36 -1.50 -14.35
CA LYS A 557 2.21 -1.16 -15.50
C LYS A 557 2.66 -2.39 -16.28
N VAL A 558 2.50 -3.57 -15.70
CA VAL A 558 2.92 -4.83 -16.30
C VAL A 558 1.67 -5.59 -16.72
N HIS A 559 1.53 -5.79 -18.01
CA HIS A 559 0.45 -6.56 -18.60
C HIS A 559 1.06 -7.86 -19.18
N PRO A 560 1.07 -8.96 -18.38
CA PRO A 560 1.52 -10.26 -18.87
C PRO A 560 0.81 -10.63 -20.17
N ASP A 561 1.58 -11.12 -21.16
CA ASP A 561 1.04 -11.46 -22.47
C ASP A 561 0.03 -12.61 -22.32
N PRO A 562 -1.25 -12.40 -22.68
CA PRO A 562 -2.30 -13.39 -22.49
C PRO A 562 -2.09 -14.69 -23.30
N ASN A 563 -1.25 -14.66 -24.34
CA ASN A 563 -0.90 -15.87 -25.08
C ASN A 563 0.01 -16.81 -24.27
N PHE A 564 0.82 -16.26 -23.35
CA PHE A 564 1.70 -17.03 -22.46
C PHE A 564 1.11 -17.19 -21.06
N TYR A 565 0.34 -16.19 -20.61
CA TYR A 565 -0.21 -16.11 -19.25
C TYR A 565 -1.72 -15.86 -19.25
N PRO A 566 -2.52 -16.79 -19.84
CA PRO A 566 -3.96 -16.61 -20.02
C PRO A 566 -4.76 -16.52 -18.71
N ASN A 567 -4.15 -16.85 -17.57
CA ASN A 567 -4.80 -16.82 -16.26
C ASN A 567 -4.37 -15.61 -15.43
N TYR A 568 -4.05 -14.49 -16.06
CA TYR A 568 -3.72 -13.24 -15.37
C TYR A 568 -4.64 -12.13 -15.86
N ASP A 569 -5.28 -11.44 -14.91
CA ASP A 569 -6.14 -10.30 -15.16
C ASP A 569 -5.97 -9.20 -14.09
N ASP A 570 -6.69 -8.10 -14.25
CA ASP A 570 -6.66 -6.98 -13.31
C ASP A 570 -7.23 -7.33 -11.93
N ASN A 571 -8.16 -8.27 -11.86
CA ASN A 571 -8.71 -8.76 -10.59
C ASN A 571 -7.64 -9.52 -9.80
N LEU A 572 -6.91 -10.41 -10.48
CA LEU A 572 -5.79 -11.13 -9.85
C LEU A 572 -4.68 -10.18 -9.43
N ALA A 573 -4.38 -9.15 -10.24
CA ALA A 573 -3.44 -8.09 -9.86
C ALA A 573 -3.90 -7.34 -8.61
N GLY A 574 -5.19 -7.04 -8.51
CA GLY A 574 -5.82 -6.45 -7.33
C GLY A 574 -5.69 -7.34 -6.09
N ASP A 575 -5.96 -8.64 -6.24
CA ASP A 575 -5.83 -9.63 -5.18
C ASP A 575 -4.38 -9.74 -4.66
N MET A 576 -3.39 -9.77 -5.55
CA MET A 576 -1.96 -9.78 -5.19
C MET A 576 -1.53 -8.52 -4.44
N ARG A 577 -2.07 -7.37 -4.82
CA ARG A 577 -1.86 -6.11 -4.09
C ARG A 577 -2.45 -6.21 -2.69
N ARG A 578 -3.70 -6.68 -2.61
CA ARG A 578 -4.43 -6.81 -1.35
C ARG A 578 -3.79 -7.80 -0.39
N GLU A 579 -3.24 -8.90 -0.88
CA GLU A 579 -2.42 -9.84 -0.10
C GLU A 579 -1.33 -9.10 0.70
N THR A 580 -0.56 -8.28 0.00
CA THR A 580 0.59 -7.58 0.60
C THR A 580 0.15 -6.51 1.59
N GLU A 581 -0.92 -5.77 1.29
CA GLU A 581 -1.51 -4.79 2.20
C GLU A 581 -2.02 -5.45 3.49
N LEU A 582 -2.71 -6.58 3.37
CA LEU A 582 -3.24 -7.32 4.52
C LEU A 582 -2.12 -7.93 5.38
N LEU A 583 -1.08 -8.49 4.76
CA LEU A 583 0.09 -8.95 5.52
C LEU A 583 0.69 -7.80 6.32
N PHE A 584 0.95 -6.65 5.68
CA PHE A 584 1.53 -5.49 6.38
C PHE A 584 0.61 -5.00 7.51
N ASN A 585 -0.69 -4.87 7.26
CA ASN A 585 -1.66 -4.45 8.27
C ASN A 585 -1.73 -5.42 9.45
N SER A 586 -1.59 -6.73 9.20
CA SER A 586 -1.54 -7.71 10.29
C SER A 586 -0.31 -7.54 11.18
N LEU A 587 0.86 -7.21 10.58
CA LEU A 587 2.06 -6.92 11.36
C LEU A 587 1.86 -5.70 12.27
N VAL A 588 1.20 -4.66 11.78
CA VAL A 588 0.90 -3.46 12.57
C VAL A 588 -0.11 -3.76 13.68
N ARG A 589 -1.22 -4.43 13.37
CA ARG A 589 -2.31 -4.70 14.32
C ARG A 589 -1.94 -5.69 15.42
N GLU A 590 -1.16 -6.73 15.06
CA GLU A 590 -0.69 -7.74 15.99
C GLU A 590 0.62 -7.33 16.69
N ASP A 591 1.14 -6.13 16.39
CA ASP A 591 2.44 -5.62 16.86
C ASP A 591 3.56 -6.63 16.66
N ARG A 592 3.64 -7.22 15.47
CA ARG A 592 4.65 -8.21 15.12
C ARG A 592 5.98 -7.56 14.76
N SER A 593 6.99 -8.41 14.60
CA SER A 593 8.29 -7.98 14.09
C SER A 593 8.18 -7.50 12.63
N LEU A 594 8.82 -6.38 12.28
CA LEU A 594 9.02 -5.97 10.88
C LEU A 594 9.66 -7.09 10.04
N LEU A 595 10.53 -7.89 10.65
CA LEU A 595 11.22 -8.98 9.94
C LEU A 595 10.26 -10.10 9.50
N ASP A 596 9.05 -10.16 10.07
CA ASP A 596 8.02 -11.10 9.61
C ASP A 596 7.51 -10.74 8.21
N LEU A 597 7.70 -9.50 7.73
CA LEU A 597 7.47 -9.17 6.32
C LEU A 597 8.27 -10.07 5.35
N PHE A 598 9.41 -10.60 5.80
CA PHE A 598 10.30 -11.43 5.00
C PHE A 598 10.18 -12.94 5.31
N ARG A 599 9.74 -13.31 6.51
CA ARG A 599 9.78 -14.68 7.02
C ARG A 599 8.45 -15.21 7.54
N ALA A 600 7.35 -14.46 7.38
CA ALA A 600 6.03 -14.93 7.81
C ALA A 600 5.72 -16.30 7.20
N THR A 601 5.20 -17.18 8.03
CA THR A 601 4.78 -18.53 7.61
C THR A 601 3.38 -18.56 7.02
N PHE A 602 2.72 -17.41 6.93
CA PHE A 602 1.35 -17.24 6.50
C PHE A 602 1.22 -16.06 5.53
N THR A 603 0.13 -16.06 4.78
CA THR A 603 -0.31 -14.95 3.95
C THR A 603 -1.84 -14.80 3.99
N TYR A 604 -2.37 -13.90 3.17
CA TYR A 604 -3.80 -13.66 3.02
C TYR A 604 -4.21 -13.89 1.57
N VAL A 605 -5.17 -14.79 1.34
CA VAL A 605 -5.66 -15.11 0.00
C VAL A 605 -7.18 -15.23 -0.01
N ASN A 606 -7.78 -14.89 -1.13
CA ASN A 606 -9.12 -15.29 -1.52
C ASN A 606 -9.04 -16.56 -2.41
N GLU A 607 -10.17 -17.05 -2.92
CA GLU A 607 -10.21 -18.23 -3.77
C GLU A 607 -9.35 -18.09 -5.03
N ARG A 608 -9.46 -16.97 -5.76
CA ARG A 608 -8.72 -16.72 -7.00
C ARG A 608 -7.22 -16.76 -6.78
N LEU A 609 -6.73 -16.05 -5.78
CA LEU A 609 -5.30 -16.00 -5.45
C LEU A 609 -4.79 -17.34 -4.92
N ALA A 610 -5.61 -18.05 -4.13
CA ALA A 610 -5.30 -19.39 -3.64
C ALA A 610 -5.16 -20.41 -4.79
N GLN A 611 -6.07 -20.39 -5.75
CA GLN A 611 -5.98 -21.21 -6.97
C GLN A 611 -4.74 -20.86 -7.79
N HIS A 612 -4.45 -19.58 -7.93
CA HIS A 612 -3.26 -19.11 -8.64
C HIS A 612 -1.96 -19.62 -8.00
N TYR A 613 -1.88 -19.63 -6.69
CA TYR A 613 -0.72 -20.13 -5.94
C TYR A 613 -0.71 -21.65 -5.73
N GLY A 614 -1.82 -22.29 -5.99
CA GLY A 614 -2.00 -23.73 -5.75
C GLY A 614 -2.31 -24.10 -4.29
N PHE A 615 -2.91 -23.17 -3.51
CA PHE A 615 -3.33 -23.45 -2.14
C PHE A 615 -4.71 -24.12 -2.12
N PRO A 616 -4.84 -25.29 -1.50
CA PRO A 616 -6.12 -26.00 -1.45
C PRO A 616 -7.04 -25.42 -0.36
N GLY A 617 -8.35 -25.68 -0.50
CA GLY A 617 -9.32 -25.48 0.56
C GLY A 617 -9.73 -24.03 0.84
N VAL A 618 -9.47 -23.12 -0.08
CA VAL A 618 -9.93 -21.72 -0.01
C VAL A 618 -11.02 -21.50 -1.04
N SER A 619 -12.17 -20.96 -0.62
CA SER A 619 -13.30 -20.65 -1.49
C SER A 619 -13.91 -19.31 -1.15
N GLY A 620 -14.45 -18.62 -2.15
CA GLY A 620 -15.11 -17.31 -2.04
C GLY A 620 -14.18 -16.12 -2.16
N ALA A 621 -14.76 -14.93 -2.29
CA ALA A 621 -14.04 -13.68 -2.56
C ALA A 621 -13.33 -13.10 -1.33
N ASP A 622 -13.73 -13.50 -0.13
CA ASP A 622 -13.17 -12.96 1.11
C ASP A 622 -11.75 -13.43 1.37
N PHE A 623 -10.86 -12.49 1.67
CA PHE A 623 -9.49 -12.82 2.06
C PHE A 623 -9.45 -13.45 3.44
N ARG A 624 -8.67 -14.52 3.56
CA ARG A 624 -8.41 -15.21 4.82
C ARG A 624 -6.95 -15.54 4.99
N ARG A 625 -6.52 -15.59 6.24
CA ARG A 625 -5.17 -16.01 6.59
C ARG A 625 -5.00 -17.50 6.33
N VAL A 626 -3.94 -17.85 5.60
CA VAL A 626 -3.55 -19.25 5.33
C VAL A 626 -2.06 -19.43 5.65
N GLU A 627 -1.70 -20.61 6.16
CA GLU A 627 -0.29 -20.96 6.35
C GLU A 627 0.30 -21.44 5.01
N TYR A 628 1.54 -21.06 4.74
CA TYR A 628 2.25 -21.57 3.57
C TYR A 628 2.53 -23.07 3.73
N PRO A 629 2.34 -23.90 2.68
CA PRO A 629 2.59 -25.34 2.74
C PRO A 629 4.09 -25.65 2.95
N ASP A 630 4.97 -24.75 2.51
CA ASP A 630 6.43 -24.89 2.61
C ASP A 630 7.09 -23.50 2.69
N ASP A 631 8.42 -23.43 2.52
CA ASP A 631 9.18 -22.19 2.57
C ASP A 631 9.43 -21.54 1.19
N THR A 632 8.87 -22.10 0.13
CA THR A 632 9.09 -21.67 -1.26
C THR A 632 8.66 -20.20 -1.47
N ARG A 633 7.50 -19.81 -0.91
CA ARG A 633 6.83 -18.52 -1.16
C ARG A 633 6.81 -17.60 0.08
N ARG A 634 7.49 -17.92 1.15
CA ARG A 634 7.37 -17.17 2.40
C ARG A 634 7.79 -15.71 2.27
N GLY A 635 6.97 -14.81 2.82
CA GLY A 635 7.22 -13.38 2.91
C GLY A 635 7.14 -12.64 1.59
N ILE A 636 7.45 -11.34 1.66
CA ILE A 636 7.26 -10.37 0.56
C ILE A 636 7.92 -10.75 -0.76
N LEU A 637 9.05 -11.47 -0.73
CA LEU A 637 9.76 -11.89 -1.93
C LEU A 637 9.01 -12.97 -2.72
N GLY A 638 8.04 -13.64 -2.10
CA GLY A 638 7.16 -14.62 -2.75
C GLY A 638 5.80 -14.06 -3.16
N HIS A 639 5.47 -12.80 -2.85
CA HIS A 639 4.19 -12.21 -3.19
C HIS A 639 4.08 -11.90 -4.69
N GLY A 640 2.95 -12.24 -5.27
CA GLY A 640 2.66 -11.97 -6.69
C GLY A 640 2.81 -10.50 -7.04
N SER A 641 2.39 -9.59 -6.18
CA SER A 641 2.52 -8.15 -6.39
C SER A 641 3.96 -7.69 -6.65
N VAL A 642 4.95 -8.28 -5.96
CA VAL A 642 6.37 -7.97 -6.15
C VAL A 642 6.92 -8.65 -7.40
N LEU A 643 6.54 -9.90 -7.62
CA LEU A 643 7.05 -10.71 -8.73
C LEU A 643 6.57 -10.20 -10.09
N VAL A 644 5.30 -9.78 -10.18
CA VAL A 644 4.72 -9.22 -11.41
C VAL A 644 5.32 -7.84 -11.72
N GLN A 645 5.29 -6.89 -10.78
CA GLN A 645 5.81 -5.52 -11.02
C GLN A 645 7.29 -5.49 -11.40
N THR A 646 8.01 -6.58 -11.16
CA THR A 646 9.45 -6.74 -11.47
C THR A 646 9.70 -7.69 -12.65
N SER A 647 8.69 -7.91 -13.48
CA SER A 647 8.74 -8.71 -14.71
C SER A 647 8.48 -7.84 -15.94
N LEU A 648 8.61 -8.43 -17.10
CA LEU A 648 8.18 -7.88 -18.39
C LEU A 648 6.97 -8.68 -18.88
N ALA A 649 6.24 -8.17 -19.87
CA ALA A 649 5.01 -8.82 -20.35
C ALA A 649 5.18 -10.30 -20.73
N ASN A 650 6.28 -10.64 -21.37
CA ASN A 650 6.53 -11.97 -21.94
C ASN A 650 7.62 -12.80 -21.22
N ARG A 651 8.33 -12.22 -20.26
CA ARG A 651 9.42 -12.92 -19.54
C ARG A 651 9.69 -12.31 -18.16
N THR A 652 10.33 -13.10 -17.32
CA THR A 652 10.89 -12.60 -16.06
C THR A 652 12.10 -11.70 -16.28
N SER A 653 12.44 -10.92 -15.28
CA SER A 653 13.63 -10.07 -15.30
C SER A 653 14.38 -10.15 -13.97
N PRO A 654 15.35 -11.06 -13.85
CA PRO A 654 16.20 -11.11 -12.66
C PRO A 654 16.86 -9.78 -12.34
N VAL A 655 17.19 -8.98 -13.37
CA VAL A 655 17.76 -7.64 -13.19
C VAL A 655 16.77 -6.71 -12.48
N LEU A 656 15.51 -6.67 -12.91
CA LEU A 656 14.48 -5.82 -12.27
C LEU A 656 14.16 -6.31 -10.86
N ARG A 657 14.08 -7.64 -10.64
CA ARG A 657 13.88 -8.24 -9.31
C ARG A 657 15.02 -7.87 -8.36
N GLY A 658 16.27 -8.04 -8.80
CA GLY A 658 17.44 -7.68 -8.01
C GLY A 658 17.54 -6.18 -7.73
N LYS A 659 17.27 -5.35 -8.75
CA LYS A 659 17.22 -3.89 -8.62
C LYS A 659 16.16 -3.48 -7.59
N TRP A 660 14.96 -4.04 -7.66
CA TRP A 660 13.88 -3.71 -6.73
C TRP A 660 14.26 -4.04 -5.26
N VAL A 661 14.85 -5.21 -5.01
CA VAL A 661 15.32 -5.60 -3.67
C VAL A 661 16.38 -4.60 -3.17
N MET A 662 17.36 -4.25 -4.01
CA MET A 662 18.39 -3.29 -3.65
C MET A 662 17.84 -1.89 -3.38
N GLU A 663 16.92 -1.42 -4.20
CA GLU A 663 16.37 -0.07 -4.14
C GLU A 663 15.35 0.07 -3.01
N VAL A 664 14.34 -0.82 -3.01
CA VAL A 664 13.14 -0.70 -2.15
C VAL A 664 13.39 -1.26 -0.76
N LEU A 665 14.06 -2.40 -0.65
CA LEU A 665 14.28 -3.06 0.64
C LEU A 665 15.62 -2.66 1.28
N MET A 666 16.70 -2.61 0.51
CA MET A 666 18.03 -2.32 1.05
C MET A 666 18.40 -0.82 1.03
N GLY A 667 17.65 0.03 0.35
CA GLY A 667 17.93 1.45 0.22
C GLY A 667 19.27 1.77 -0.47
N THR A 668 19.73 0.87 -1.32
CA THR A 668 21.03 0.99 -2.01
C THR A 668 20.85 0.83 -3.52
N PRO A 669 20.19 1.82 -4.17
CA PRO A 669 19.96 1.74 -5.61
C PRO A 669 21.27 1.57 -6.38
N PRO A 670 21.28 0.71 -7.41
CA PRO A 670 22.41 0.67 -8.34
C PRO A 670 22.48 2.00 -9.11
N PRO A 671 23.65 2.36 -9.61
CA PRO A 671 23.76 3.53 -10.48
C PRO A 671 22.90 3.34 -11.76
N PRO A 672 22.45 4.44 -12.39
CA PRO A 672 21.72 4.34 -13.64
C PRO A 672 22.55 3.64 -14.71
N PRO A 673 21.94 2.87 -15.61
CA PRO A 673 22.67 2.22 -16.70
C PRO A 673 23.27 3.30 -17.63
N PRO A 674 24.40 3.01 -18.32
CA PRO A 674 24.89 3.85 -19.40
C PRO A 674 23.83 4.06 -20.49
N ALA A 675 23.90 5.17 -21.23
CA ALA A 675 22.89 5.56 -22.22
C ALA A 675 22.73 4.56 -23.37
N ASP A 676 23.81 3.86 -23.73
CA ASP A 676 23.86 2.99 -24.91
C ASP A 676 23.89 1.49 -24.55
N VAL A 677 23.06 1.08 -23.55
CA VAL A 677 22.95 -0.34 -23.20
C VAL A 677 21.99 -1.04 -24.16
N PRO A 678 22.43 -2.05 -24.94
CA PRO A 678 21.56 -2.84 -25.79
C PRO A 678 20.50 -3.57 -24.95
N ALA A 679 19.28 -3.65 -25.48
CA ALA A 679 18.26 -4.48 -24.85
C ALA A 679 18.69 -5.96 -24.86
N LEU A 680 18.28 -6.70 -23.81
CA LEU A 680 18.66 -8.11 -23.65
C LEU A 680 18.14 -8.98 -24.82
N GLU A 681 17.05 -8.59 -25.43
CA GLU A 681 16.43 -9.22 -26.61
C GLU A 681 17.27 -9.11 -27.88
N GLN A 682 18.15 -8.12 -27.95
CA GLN A 682 19.07 -7.94 -29.08
C GLN A 682 20.29 -8.87 -29.03
N THR A 683 20.41 -9.68 -27.98
CA THR A 683 21.44 -10.72 -27.91
C THR A 683 21.08 -11.82 -28.91
N ALA A 684 22.05 -12.19 -29.76
CA ALA A 684 21.84 -13.21 -30.79
C ALA A 684 21.37 -14.54 -30.18
N ASP A 685 20.50 -15.25 -30.91
CA ASP A 685 20.12 -16.62 -30.57
C ASP A 685 21.34 -17.56 -30.60
N ALA A 686 21.23 -18.67 -29.88
CA ALA A 686 22.28 -19.67 -29.91
C ALA A 686 22.52 -20.22 -31.34
N LYS A 687 23.76 -20.55 -31.65
CA LYS A 687 24.17 -21.06 -32.97
C LYS A 687 23.44 -22.33 -33.36
N ASP A 688 22.84 -23.06 -32.42
CA ASP A 688 22.10 -24.31 -32.63
C ASP A 688 20.59 -24.08 -32.88
N GLY A 689 20.14 -22.83 -33.01
CA GLY A 689 18.74 -22.48 -33.27
C GLY A 689 17.81 -22.63 -32.06
N ARG A 690 18.31 -22.97 -30.86
CA ARG A 690 17.50 -23.00 -29.65
C ARG A 690 17.35 -21.61 -29.07
N MET A 691 16.25 -21.36 -28.38
CA MET A 691 16.06 -20.14 -27.58
C MET A 691 16.96 -20.16 -26.34
N LEU A 692 17.77 -19.12 -26.16
CA LEU A 692 18.56 -18.92 -24.97
C LEU A 692 17.67 -18.65 -23.76
N THR A 693 18.06 -19.20 -22.60
CA THR A 693 17.45 -18.83 -21.32
C THR A 693 17.78 -17.39 -20.95
N THR A 694 16.97 -16.81 -20.08
CA THR A 694 17.25 -15.45 -19.54
C THR A 694 18.64 -15.38 -18.92
N ARG A 695 19.07 -16.43 -18.18
CA ARG A 695 20.41 -16.51 -17.59
C ARG A 695 21.52 -16.46 -18.62
N GLU A 696 21.43 -17.26 -19.67
CA GLU A 696 22.45 -17.29 -20.73
C GLU A 696 22.60 -15.93 -21.42
N ARG A 697 21.48 -15.24 -21.68
CA ARG A 697 21.51 -13.87 -22.23
C ARG A 697 22.16 -12.87 -21.26
N MET A 698 21.88 -12.99 -19.98
CA MET A 698 22.51 -12.15 -18.95
C MET A 698 24.01 -12.40 -18.84
N GLU A 699 24.47 -13.64 -18.95
CA GLU A 699 25.90 -13.99 -18.92
C GLU A 699 26.65 -13.40 -20.12
N MET A 700 26.05 -13.46 -21.30
CA MET A 700 26.57 -12.79 -22.50
C MET A 700 26.67 -11.28 -22.29
N HIS A 701 25.65 -10.64 -21.74
CA HIS A 701 25.64 -9.20 -21.44
C HIS A 701 26.72 -8.82 -20.40
N ARG A 702 26.90 -9.63 -19.36
CA ARG A 702 27.92 -9.42 -18.30
C ARG A 702 29.36 -9.63 -18.76
N SER A 703 29.60 -10.20 -19.93
CA SER A 703 30.95 -10.29 -20.48
C SER A 703 31.61 -8.92 -20.65
N ASN A 704 30.82 -7.85 -20.76
CA ASN A 704 31.32 -6.48 -20.73
C ASN A 704 31.65 -6.07 -19.26
N PRO A 705 32.91 -5.68 -18.94
CA PRO A 705 33.32 -5.29 -17.58
C PRO A 705 32.51 -4.13 -16.99
N THR A 706 32.08 -3.18 -17.82
CA THR A 706 31.26 -2.03 -17.37
C THR A 706 29.89 -2.49 -16.87
N CYS A 707 29.23 -3.39 -17.59
CA CYS A 707 27.94 -3.95 -17.20
C CYS A 707 28.06 -4.82 -15.94
N ASN A 708 29.12 -5.65 -15.88
CA ASN A 708 29.38 -6.54 -14.75
C ASN A 708 29.55 -5.81 -13.42
N ALA A 709 30.00 -4.56 -13.41
CA ALA A 709 30.21 -3.78 -12.18
C ALA A 709 28.91 -3.66 -11.34
N CYS A 710 27.74 -3.58 -11.97
CA CYS A 710 26.42 -3.48 -11.30
C CYS A 710 25.72 -4.85 -11.25
N HIS A 711 25.74 -5.59 -12.36
CA HIS A 711 25.02 -6.85 -12.51
C HIS A 711 25.46 -7.93 -11.51
N ARG A 712 26.74 -7.96 -11.15
CA ARG A 712 27.26 -8.88 -10.11
C ARG A 712 26.56 -8.77 -8.74
N PHE A 713 25.89 -7.64 -8.44
CA PHE A 713 25.15 -7.45 -7.22
C PHE A 713 23.65 -7.75 -7.40
N MET A 714 23.08 -7.32 -8.53
CA MET A 714 21.64 -7.43 -8.80
C MET A 714 21.26 -8.85 -9.21
N ASP A 715 22.04 -9.43 -10.12
CA ASP A 715 21.68 -10.69 -10.78
C ASP A 715 21.53 -11.87 -9.82
N PRO A 716 22.44 -12.11 -8.84
CA PRO A 716 22.27 -13.21 -7.90
C PRO A 716 20.97 -13.12 -7.09
N ILE A 717 20.57 -11.88 -6.72
CA ILE A 717 19.33 -11.63 -6.00
C ILE A 717 18.13 -11.99 -6.88
N GLY A 718 18.13 -11.54 -8.12
CA GLY A 718 17.02 -11.78 -9.02
C GLY A 718 16.93 -13.21 -9.52
N LEU A 719 18.07 -13.88 -9.75
CA LEU A 719 18.13 -15.28 -10.15
C LEU A 719 17.56 -16.19 -9.06
N ALA A 720 17.82 -15.92 -7.79
CA ALA A 720 17.22 -16.67 -6.67
C ALA A 720 15.67 -16.60 -6.64
N LEU A 721 15.08 -15.64 -7.35
CA LEU A 721 13.62 -15.48 -7.51
C LEU A 721 13.10 -15.98 -8.88
N ASP A 722 13.96 -16.49 -9.76
CA ASP A 722 13.56 -16.78 -11.16
C ASP A 722 12.75 -18.08 -11.30
N ASN A 723 12.65 -18.86 -10.24
CA ASN A 723 11.67 -19.94 -10.12
C ASN A 723 10.23 -19.45 -10.09
N PHE A 724 9.97 -18.16 -9.89
CA PHE A 724 8.67 -17.57 -10.11
C PHE A 724 8.59 -17.02 -11.54
N ASP A 725 7.55 -17.37 -12.27
CA ASP A 725 7.30 -16.84 -13.62
C ASP A 725 6.85 -15.35 -13.59
N VAL A 726 6.38 -14.82 -14.71
CA VAL A 726 5.92 -13.42 -14.84
C VAL A 726 4.73 -13.13 -13.92
N THR A 727 3.84 -14.10 -13.73
CA THR A 727 2.63 -13.98 -12.90
C THR A 727 2.85 -14.41 -11.46
N GLY A 728 4.08 -14.75 -11.09
CA GLY A 728 4.41 -15.23 -9.76
C GLY A 728 4.06 -16.71 -9.50
N LYS A 729 3.70 -17.50 -10.52
CA LYS A 729 3.57 -18.96 -10.39
C LYS A 729 4.94 -19.61 -10.31
N TRP A 730 5.03 -20.70 -9.56
CA TRP A 730 6.27 -21.47 -9.45
C TRP A 730 6.57 -22.25 -10.74
N ARG A 731 7.79 -22.18 -11.23
CA ARG A 731 8.28 -22.92 -12.40
C ARG A 731 9.66 -23.50 -12.15
N THR A 732 9.99 -24.58 -12.83
CA THR A 732 11.32 -25.25 -12.79
C THR A 732 12.03 -25.25 -14.14
N ARG A 733 11.38 -24.78 -15.19
CA ARG A 733 11.89 -24.74 -16.56
C ARG A 733 11.59 -23.41 -17.25
N GLU A 734 12.47 -23.02 -18.16
CA GLU A 734 12.27 -21.92 -19.11
C GLU A 734 12.58 -22.44 -20.52
N ASN A 735 11.66 -22.24 -21.46
CA ASN A 735 11.78 -22.74 -22.84
C ASN A 735 12.15 -24.23 -22.91
N GLY A 736 11.63 -25.06 -22.03
CA GLY A 736 11.91 -26.49 -21.94
C GLY A 736 13.23 -26.85 -21.25
N VAL A 737 14.09 -25.90 -20.93
CA VAL A 737 15.38 -26.09 -20.24
C VAL A 737 15.21 -25.94 -18.72
N PRO A 738 15.82 -26.79 -17.89
CA PRO A 738 15.83 -26.59 -16.44
C PRO A 738 16.42 -25.23 -16.06
N LEU A 739 15.77 -24.54 -15.13
CA LEU A 739 16.28 -23.26 -14.63
C LEU A 739 17.55 -23.44 -13.81
N ASP A 740 18.52 -22.57 -14.02
CA ASP A 740 19.68 -22.40 -13.15
C ASP A 740 19.59 -21.06 -12.43
N THR A 741 19.20 -21.10 -11.16
CA THR A 741 18.99 -19.96 -10.29
C THR A 741 20.15 -19.65 -9.34
N ARG A 742 21.26 -20.41 -9.45
CA ARG A 742 22.44 -20.27 -8.59
C ARG A 742 23.10 -18.90 -8.72
N GLY A 743 23.51 -18.33 -7.61
CA GLY A 743 24.28 -17.10 -7.55
C GLY A 743 24.94 -16.93 -6.19
N ASP A 744 25.89 -16.02 -6.11
CA ASP A 744 26.55 -15.65 -4.87
C ASP A 744 26.10 -14.24 -4.45
N PHE A 745 25.54 -14.13 -3.26
CA PHE A 745 25.21 -12.83 -2.68
C PHE A 745 26.49 -12.00 -2.51
N TYR A 746 26.36 -10.69 -2.31
CA TYR A 746 27.52 -9.78 -2.28
C TYR A 746 28.58 -10.10 -1.19
N ASP A 747 28.19 -10.86 -0.16
CA ASP A 747 29.09 -11.31 0.91
C ASP A 747 29.66 -12.72 0.66
N GLY A 748 29.42 -13.28 -0.53
CA GLY A 748 29.83 -14.63 -0.91
C GLY A 748 28.91 -15.75 -0.38
N THR A 749 27.75 -15.39 0.19
CA THR A 749 26.75 -16.40 0.57
C THR A 749 26.10 -16.96 -0.69
N PRO A 750 26.15 -18.28 -0.93
CA PRO A 750 25.44 -18.89 -2.05
C PRO A 750 23.92 -18.74 -1.86
N VAL A 751 23.24 -18.35 -2.93
CA VAL A 751 21.78 -18.19 -2.98
C VAL A 751 21.26 -18.86 -4.26
N THR A 752 20.28 -19.73 -4.11
CA THR A 752 19.67 -20.48 -5.22
C THR A 752 18.15 -20.41 -5.15
N THR A 753 17.59 -20.20 -3.97
CA THR A 753 16.15 -20.20 -3.72
C THR A 753 15.71 -18.91 -3.03
N PRO A 754 14.40 -18.55 -3.10
CA PRO A 754 13.86 -17.42 -2.36
C PRO A 754 14.11 -17.50 -0.85
N ALA A 755 14.02 -18.72 -0.28
CA ALA A 755 14.28 -18.95 1.14
C ALA A 755 15.76 -18.71 1.51
N GLU A 756 16.69 -19.08 0.65
CA GLU A 756 18.12 -18.80 0.86
C GLU A 756 18.42 -17.30 0.72
N LEU A 757 17.81 -16.63 -0.25
CA LEU A 757 17.92 -15.19 -0.38
C LEU A 757 17.38 -14.47 0.87
N THR A 758 16.21 -14.88 1.37
CA THR A 758 15.65 -14.36 2.62
C THR A 758 16.63 -14.55 3.78
N ARG A 759 17.21 -15.75 3.93
CA ARG A 759 18.22 -16.02 4.97
C ARG A 759 19.47 -15.14 4.81
N ALA A 760 19.94 -14.93 3.58
CA ALA A 760 21.09 -14.07 3.31
C ALA A 760 20.81 -12.60 3.68
N LEU A 761 19.63 -12.07 3.34
CA LEU A 761 19.20 -10.73 3.73
C LEU A 761 19.05 -10.58 5.25
N MET A 762 18.53 -11.61 5.93
CA MET A 762 18.33 -11.62 7.39
C MET A 762 19.61 -11.76 8.20
N LYS A 763 20.75 -12.14 7.61
CA LYS A 763 22.05 -12.12 8.30
C LYS A 763 22.46 -10.71 8.75
N ARG A 764 21.99 -9.67 8.02
CA ARG A 764 22.29 -8.26 8.29
C ARG A 764 21.04 -7.42 8.11
N PRO A 765 20.05 -7.53 9.03
CA PRO A 765 18.77 -6.88 8.86
C PRO A 765 18.84 -5.35 8.99
N VAL A 766 19.97 -4.82 9.49
CA VAL A 766 20.16 -3.38 9.75
C VAL A 766 19.82 -2.50 8.54
N GLN A 767 20.10 -2.95 7.32
CA GLN A 767 19.79 -2.18 6.10
C GLN A 767 18.29 -2.14 5.83
N LEU A 768 17.62 -3.30 5.92
CA LEU A 768 16.18 -3.41 5.76
C LEU A 768 15.45 -2.57 6.80
N VAL A 769 15.88 -2.66 8.06
CA VAL A 769 15.33 -1.91 9.19
C VAL A 769 15.53 -0.41 9.01
N ARG A 770 16.74 0.01 8.62
CA ARG A 770 17.06 1.42 8.36
C ARG A 770 16.24 1.98 7.20
N THR A 771 16.15 1.25 6.08
CA THR A 771 15.37 1.66 4.91
C THR A 771 13.89 1.78 5.23
N PHE A 772 13.34 0.82 5.97
CA PHE A 772 11.97 0.90 6.46
C PHE A 772 11.76 2.15 7.33
N THR A 773 12.63 2.38 8.32
CA THR A 773 12.54 3.53 9.24
C THR A 773 12.64 4.85 8.49
N GLU A 774 13.53 4.94 7.50
CA GLU A 774 13.70 6.14 6.66
C GLU A 774 12.43 6.44 5.86
N ASN A 775 11.85 5.43 5.21
CA ASN A 775 10.60 5.60 4.46
C ASN A 775 9.41 5.92 5.37
N LEU A 776 9.32 5.27 6.54
CA LEU A 776 8.27 5.55 7.51
C LEU A 776 8.36 6.99 8.04
N LEU A 777 9.56 7.46 8.35
CA LEU A 777 9.80 8.83 8.78
C LEU A 777 9.46 9.83 7.66
N ALA A 778 9.91 9.60 6.43
CA ALA A 778 9.61 10.46 5.29
C ALA A 778 8.09 10.58 5.03
N TYR A 779 7.38 9.46 5.07
CA TYR A 779 5.93 9.43 4.95
C TYR A 779 5.22 10.19 6.08
N ALA A 780 5.63 9.97 7.33
CA ALA A 780 5.05 10.64 8.50
C ALA A 780 5.27 12.16 8.47
N LEU A 781 6.46 12.59 8.03
CA LEU A 781 6.83 14.01 7.93
C LEU A 781 6.26 14.69 6.69
N GLY A 782 5.93 13.94 5.64
CA GLY A 782 5.53 14.48 4.33
C GLY A 782 6.63 15.30 3.67
N ARG A 783 7.88 14.93 3.91
CA ARG A 783 9.08 15.44 3.24
C ARG A 783 10.11 14.33 3.08
N ARG A 784 11.07 14.52 2.20
CA ARG A 784 12.18 13.57 2.08
C ARG A 784 12.97 13.52 3.38
N ALA A 785 13.47 12.33 3.71
CA ALA A 785 14.47 12.20 4.76
C ALA A 785 15.81 12.77 4.26
N GLU A 786 16.39 13.65 5.06
CA GLU A 786 17.65 14.30 4.78
C GLU A 786 18.77 13.72 5.66
N TYR A 787 20.01 14.14 5.41
CA TYR A 787 21.16 13.66 6.18
C TYR A 787 21.03 13.94 7.69
N PHE A 788 20.39 15.02 8.07
CA PHE A 788 20.18 15.39 9.49
C PHE A 788 19.10 14.57 10.19
N ASP A 789 18.28 13.78 9.45
CA ASP A 789 17.34 12.82 10.01
C ASP A 789 17.99 11.47 10.35
N GLN A 790 19.16 11.17 9.77
CA GLN A 790 19.78 9.86 9.89
C GLN A 790 20.13 9.46 11.33
N PRO A 791 20.57 10.39 12.23
CA PRO A 791 20.75 10.06 13.65
C PRO A 791 19.47 9.59 14.32
N ALA A 792 18.32 10.24 14.03
CA ALA A 792 17.02 9.81 14.55
C ALA A 792 16.63 8.43 13.99
N ILE A 793 16.84 8.19 12.69
CA ILE A 793 16.58 6.90 12.03
C ILE A 793 17.40 5.78 12.70
N ARG A 794 18.69 6.00 12.99
CA ARG A 794 19.55 5.05 13.71
C ARG A 794 19.07 4.78 15.12
N ALA A 795 18.69 5.84 15.84
CA ALA A 795 18.18 5.71 17.19
C ALA A 795 16.87 4.88 17.26
N ILE A 796 15.94 5.15 16.33
CA ILE A 796 14.67 4.40 16.20
C ILE A 796 14.97 2.94 15.85
N ALA A 797 15.83 2.69 14.86
CA ALA A 797 16.20 1.33 14.45
C ALA A 797 16.83 0.53 15.60
N LYS A 798 17.73 1.16 16.36
CA LYS A 798 18.36 0.55 17.54
C LYS A 798 17.38 0.27 18.67
N ALA A 799 16.44 1.18 18.92
CA ALA A 799 15.39 0.96 19.90
C ALA A 799 14.43 -0.17 19.48
N ALA A 800 14.14 -0.27 18.18
CA ALA A 800 13.34 -1.35 17.63
C ALA A 800 14.06 -2.71 17.73
N GLU A 801 15.36 -2.76 17.49
CA GLU A 801 16.19 -3.95 17.67
C GLU A 801 16.08 -4.49 19.09
N ALA A 802 16.18 -3.62 20.09
CA ALA A 802 16.04 -3.99 21.52
C ALA A 802 14.63 -4.51 21.89
N ASN A 803 13.64 -4.31 21.01
CA ASN A 803 12.25 -4.76 21.15
C ASN A 803 11.84 -5.76 20.04
N ASP A 804 12.74 -6.61 19.58
CA ASP A 804 12.49 -7.62 18.54
C ASP A 804 11.89 -7.05 17.25
N TYR A 805 12.25 -5.82 16.89
CA TYR A 805 11.77 -5.11 15.70
C TYR A 805 10.24 -5.00 15.60
N ARG A 806 9.52 -4.89 16.73
CA ARG A 806 8.06 -4.72 16.75
C ARG A 806 7.64 -3.45 16.04
N MET A 807 6.54 -3.52 15.30
CA MET A 807 6.02 -2.40 14.49
C MET A 807 5.75 -1.15 15.34
N SER A 808 5.22 -1.33 16.56
CA SER A 808 5.00 -0.20 17.49
C SER A 808 6.27 0.56 17.84
N SER A 809 7.43 -0.13 17.91
CA SER A 809 8.71 0.53 18.23
C SER A 809 9.12 1.54 17.16
N PHE A 810 8.89 1.22 15.89
CA PHE A 810 9.15 2.14 14.78
C PHE A 810 8.15 3.29 14.76
N ILE A 811 6.86 2.99 14.81
CA ILE A 811 5.79 3.99 14.71
C ILE A 811 5.87 4.97 15.87
N LEU A 812 5.97 4.47 17.12
CA LEU A 812 6.13 5.33 18.28
C LEU A 812 7.47 6.05 18.30
N GLY A 813 8.53 5.42 17.80
CA GLY A 813 9.84 6.06 17.65
C GLY A 813 9.78 7.27 16.73
N VAL A 814 9.09 7.17 15.59
CA VAL A 814 8.84 8.30 14.68
C VAL A 814 8.02 9.38 15.37
N ILE A 815 6.90 9.03 16.02
CA ILE A 815 6.00 9.99 16.68
C ILE A 815 6.70 10.74 17.82
N LYS A 816 7.60 10.08 18.54
CA LYS A 816 8.36 10.68 19.65
C LYS A 816 9.59 11.45 19.21
N SER A 817 9.99 11.37 17.93
CA SER A 817 11.18 12.07 17.42
C SER A 817 10.99 13.57 17.37
N ASP A 818 12.09 14.32 17.50
CA ASP A 818 12.10 15.76 17.33
C ASP A 818 11.66 16.16 15.91
N ALA A 819 12.03 15.38 14.89
CA ALA A 819 11.58 15.59 13.51
C ALA A 819 10.04 15.61 13.37
N PHE A 820 9.32 14.83 14.21
CA PHE A 820 7.86 14.78 14.19
C PHE A 820 7.21 15.85 15.08
N GLN A 821 7.81 16.18 16.23
CA GLN A 821 7.21 17.06 17.24
C GLN A 821 7.73 18.50 17.21
N MET A 822 8.86 18.75 16.54
CA MET A 822 9.49 20.05 16.46
C MET A 822 9.55 20.53 15.01
N LYS A 823 9.84 21.80 14.81
CA LYS A 823 10.04 22.43 13.50
C LYS A 823 11.09 23.52 13.62
N ARG A 824 11.85 23.75 12.55
CA ARG A 824 12.72 24.92 12.42
C ARG A 824 11.94 26.03 11.73
N ALA A 825 11.97 27.23 12.31
CA ALA A 825 11.42 28.44 11.69
C ALA A 825 12.17 28.78 10.40
N GLU A 826 11.43 29.31 9.42
CA GLU A 826 12.06 29.78 8.19
C GLU A 826 13.02 30.92 8.51
N THR A 827 14.22 30.86 7.91
CA THR A 827 15.09 32.01 7.84
C THR A 827 14.49 32.97 6.83
N THR A 828 14.09 34.17 7.25
CA THR A 828 13.65 35.19 6.31
C THR A 828 14.69 35.27 5.20
N ALA A 829 14.33 34.78 4.02
CA ALA A 829 15.16 35.01 2.85
C ALA A 829 15.25 36.52 2.69
N SER A 830 16.46 37.06 2.71
CA SER A 830 16.68 38.43 2.23
C SER A 830 16.07 38.50 0.83
N GLN A 831 14.98 39.27 0.69
CA GLN A 831 14.37 39.65 -0.58
C GLN A 831 15.41 40.25 -1.52
#